data_a2a2eb53cff6ba19c64774aadd54dd78
#
_entry.id   a2a2eb53cff6ba19c64774aadd54dd78
#
_cell.length_a   1.000
_cell.length_b   1.000
_cell.length_c   1.000
_cell.angle_alpha   90.00
_cell.angle_beta   90.00
_cell.angle_gamma   90.00
#
_symmetry.space_group_name_H-M   'P 1'
#
loop_
_entity.id
_entity.type
_entity.pdbx_description
1 polymer ?
#
loop_
_entity_poly.entity_id
_entity_poly.type
_entity_poly.pdbx_seq_one_letter_code
_entity_poly.pdbx_strand_id
1 'polypeptide(L)'
;MTNTTTSQFVEHLWSDSEVQGLDEVDRLVYRSNRLGDDQRITNTGGGNTSSKIDDRDPVTGRPVRVLWVKGSGGDLRTAGRGNFASLDLDRLESLKELYASRPTTGIKTEAEDEMVERYRDCIFALNPRASSIDTPLHAFVPARHVDHTHPNAVIAIAASRDGEKVAREIYGGEVPWLPWMRPGFELGLALEDLCLRNPDAGGAILGQHGLINWHDDDRACYERSLEYIDRAARYLADHDRGTDTFGGEAIPPPAEDERRRVLVETLPWLRGRVSTRRRMIATVQWDDATLRFVSSRDAARLAALGTSCPDHFLRTKIRPLHVDWDPNRDSTSLLRERLVAGLESYVADYEAYHQACRHPDSPAMRPPEPTVILIPGIGMVAFGASKSESRTTAEFYRCAIEVMRGAESIGGYQALPAQEAFDIEYWRLEEAKLRRMPDPRPFAGRVVLVAGAGSGIGRECATTIVEEDASVVCLDRDADRAKGTADSIEAIRGAGIGVAGSGLSDCGPSIALAADATDRDQVRRAIEDAILAYGGIDDLVVTAGMFPTPGPDGRIDDDVFAQTFAVNVQAPTILAEEVSSLVSDADLDGSMVVTTSVNAVVAKKGSAAYDASKAAANHLVRSLAVGLAPRIRINAVAPATVIEGSTMFPRDRVISSLRKYEIDFDESMSDEELTERLSGFYAGRTLLKVPVRPRDQVAAIRFLLGPESSRTTGQVFHVDGGLSDAFVR
;
A
#
# COMPACT_ATOMS: atom_id res chain seq x y z
N MET A 1 44.84 -12.46 -4.31
CA MET A 1 44.00 -12.70 -3.12
C MET A 1 43.33 -11.37 -2.79
N THR A 2 42.22 -11.09 -3.40
CA THR A 2 41.40 -9.91 -3.11
C THR A 2 40.73 -10.16 -1.76
N ASN A 3 41.10 -9.37 -0.75
CA ASN A 3 40.41 -9.28 0.52
C ASN A 3 38.96 -8.84 0.19
N THR A 4 38.05 -9.78 0.15
CA THR A 4 36.61 -9.49 0.24
C THR A 4 36.34 -8.96 1.65
N THR A 5 36.45 -7.65 1.82
CA THR A 5 35.96 -6.96 3.03
C THR A 5 34.45 -7.18 3.02
N THR A 6 33.95 -8.02 3.91
CA THR A 6 32.51 -8.24 4.09
C THR A 6 31.88 -6.87 4.39
N SER A 7 31.00 -6.40 3.53
CA SER A 7 30.23 -5.17 3.78
C SER A 7 29.46 -5.34 5.09
N GLN A 8 29.50 -4.33 5.96
CA GLN A 8 28.84 -4.35 7.26
C GLN A 8 27.42 -3.81 7.21
N PHE A 9 27.13 -2.90 6.24
CA PHE A 9 25.89 -2.13 6.21
C PHE A 9 24.97 -2.46 5.04
N VAL A 10 25.47 -3.15 3.98
CA VAL A 10 24.66 -3.61 2.85
C VAL A 10 25.00 -5.07 2.53
N GLU A 11 24.03 -5.82 2.00
CA GLU A 11 24.23 -7.23 1.70
C GLU A 11 24.75 -7.43 0.27
N HIS A 12 25.69 -8.36 0.10
CA HIS A 12 26.17 -8.77 -1.21
C HIS A 12 25.35 -9.96 -1.72
N LEU A 13 24.38 -9.67 -2.60
CA LEU A 13 23.38 -10.64 -3.08
C LEU A 13 23.71 -11.22 -4.48
N TRP A 14 24.85 -10.87 -5.07
CA TRP A 14 25.24 -11.39 -6.37
C TRP A 14 25.68 -12.85 -6.31
N SER A 15 25.18 -13.66 -7.26
CA SER A 15 25.54 -15.08 -7.42
C SER A 15 25.96 -15.36 -8.85
N ASP A 16 27.22 -15.79 -9.05
CA ASP A 16 27.74 -16.14 -10.38
C ASP A 16 27.00 -17.31 -11.01
N SER A 17 26.46 -18.23 -10.21
CA SER A 17 25.68 -19.37 -10.70
C SER A 17 24.31 -18.94 -11.26
N GLU A 18 23.71 -17.88 -10.74
CA GLU A 18 22.42 -17.35 -11.23
C GLU A 18 22.59 -16.54 -12.51
N VAL A 19 23.74 -15.91 -12.70
CA VAL A 19 24.04 -15.08 -13.88
C VAL A 19 24.51 -15.93 -15.07
N GLN A 20 24.97 -17.17 -14.82
CA GLN A 20 25.48 -18.04 -15.85
C GLN A 20 24.41 -18.39 -16.89
N GLY A 21 24.64 -18.00 -18.15
CA GLY A 21 23.74 -18.28 -19.29
C GLY A 21 22.69 -17.21 -19.54
N LEU A 22 22.63 -16.16 -18.72
CA LEU A 22 21.79 -15.00 -19.00
C LEU A 22 22.36 -14.16 -20.16
N ASP A 23 21.49 -13.64 -21.02
CA ASP A 23 21.88 -12.62 -21.98
C ASP A 23 22.17 -11.26 -21.29
N GLU A 24 22.71 -10.30 -22.03
CA GLU A 24 23.14 -9.01 -21.45
C GLU A 24 21.97 -8.21 -20.86
N VAL A 25 20.77 -8.31 -21.42
CA VAL A 25 19.57 -7.63 -20.90
C VAL A 25 19.07 -8.32 -19.63
N ASP A 26 19.07 -9.65 -19.60
CA ASP A 26 18.64 -10.42 -18.41
C ASP A 26 19.65 -10.26 -17.26
N ARG A 27 20.95 -10.07 -17.58
CA ARG A 27 21.98 -9.70 -16.57
C ARG A 27 21.72 -8.30 -16.00
N LEU A 28 21.30 -7.33 -16.83
CA LEU A 28 20.90 -6.02 -16.36
C LEU A 28 19.66 -6.12 -15.44
N VAL A 29 18.66 -6.93 -15.79
CA VAL A 29 17.49 -7.20 -14.95
C VAL A 29 17.93 -7.82 -13.61
N TYR A 30 18.79 -8.82 -13.64
CA TYR A 30 19.34 -9.46 -12.45
C TYR A 30 20.04 -8.45 -11.54
N ARG A 31 20.98 -7.64 -12.08
CA ARG A 31 21.68 -6.60 -11.33
C ARG A 31 20.69 -5.63 -10.66
N SER A 32 19.69 -5.22 -11.41
CA SER A 32 18.63 -4.32 -10.89
C SER A 32 17.87 -4.93 -9.72
N ASN A 33 17.47 -6.20 -9.83
CA ASN A 33 16.76 -6.88 -8.76
C ASN A 33 17.63 -7.01 -7.51
N ARG A 34 18.93 -7.38 -7.67
CA ARG A 34 19.87 -7.48 -6.51
C ARG A 34 20.09 -6.12 -5.81
N LEU A 35 20.13 -5.01 -6.55
CA LEU A 35 20.18 -3.67 -5.94
C LEU A 35 18.87 -3.29 -5.25
N GLY A 36 17.73 -3.67 -5.83
CA GLY A 36 16.41 -3.37 -5.27
C GLY A 36 16.01 -4.25 -4.08
N ASP A 37 16.62 -5.42 -3.90
CA ASP A 37 16.33 -6.35 -2.80
C ASP A 37 16.74 -5.78 -1.42
N ASP A 38 17.68 -4.84 -1.37
CA ASP A 38 18.09 -4.16 -0.15
C ASP A 38 17.64 -2.69 -0.15
N GLN A 39 16.68 -2.35 0.69
CA GLN A 39 16.15 -0.98 0.81
C GLN A 39 17.16 0.04 1.36
N ARG A 40 18.28 -0.40 1.91
CA ARG A 40 19.39 0.48 2.29
C ARG A 40 20.14 1.01 1.06
N ILE A 41 20.01 0.33 -0.09
CA ILE A 41 20.59 0.70 -1.39
C ILE A 41 19.66 1.64 -2.16
N THR A 42 18.36 1.31 -2.19
CA THR A 42 17.36 2.17 -2.84
C THR A 42 15.97 1.94 -2.24
N ASN A 43 15.17 2.98 -2.16
CA ASN A 43 13.79 2.92 -1.69
C ASN A 43 12.85 2.34 -2.76
N THR A 44 11.60 2.04 -2.36
CA THR A 44 10.57 1.50 -3.26
C THR A 44 10.33 2.43 -4.46
N GLY A 45 10.53 1.92 -5.66
CA GLY A 45 10.33 2.66 -6.91
C GLY A 45 11.41 3.69 -7.25
N GLY A 46 12.38 3.91 -6.39
CA GLY A 46 13.52 4.81 -6.61
C GLY A 46 14.64 4.16 -7.43
N GLY A 47 15.49 5.01 -7.99
CA GLY A 47 16.65 4.60 -8.76
C GLY A 47 16.36 3.97 -10.12
N ASN A 48 17.39 3.86 -10.93
CA ASN A 48 17.39 3.18 -12.21
C ASN A 48 18.77 2.65 -12.58
N THR A 49 18.78 1.66 -13.44
CA THR A 49 19.97 0.96 -13.90
C THR A 49 19.96 0.86 -15.40
N SER A 50 21.13 0.76 -16.01
CA SER A 50 21.25 0.63 -17.46
C SER A 50 22.45 -0.18 -17.91
N SER A 51 22.37 -0.61 -19.17
CA SER A 51 23.50 -1.20 -19.90
C SER A 51 23.48 -0.74 -21.36
N LYS A 52 24.65 -0.41 -21.91
CA LYS A 52 24.85 -0.12 -23.32
C LYS A 52 25.26 -1.39 -24.01
N ILE A 53 24.44 -1.86 -24.96
CA ILE A 53 24.56 -3.17 -25.60
C ILE A 53 24.70 -2.97 -27.11
N ASP A 54 25.66 -3.65 -27.72
CA ASP A 54 25.81 -3.65 -29.17
C ASP A 54 24.77 -4.59 -29.80
N ASP A 55 23.96 -4.07 -30.71
CA ASP A 55 22.88 -4.79 -31.37
C ASP A 55 22.82 -4.43 -32.86
N ARG A 56 21.84 -4.94 -33.57
CA ARG A 56 21.59 -4.64 -34.98
C ARG A 56 20.19 -4.06 -35.16
N ASP A 57 20.11 -2.97 -35.92
CA ASP A 57 18.82 -2.42 -36.33
C ASP A 57 17.99 -3.50 -37.05
N PRO A 58 16.78 -3.80 -36.55
CA PRO A 58 15.98 -4.92 -37.05
C PRO A 58 15.49 -4.75 -38.49
N VAL A 59 15.53 -3.52 -39.00
CA VAL A 59 15.08 -3.20 -40.38
C VAL A 59 16.26 -3.14 -41.35
N THR A 60 17.34 -2.47 -40.96
CA THR A 60 18.48 -2.20 -41.84
C THR A 60 19.65 -3.17 -41.66
N GLY A 61 19.71 -3.92 -40.58
CA GLY A 61 20.81 -4.81 -40.19
C GLY A 61 22.10 -4.08 -39.80
N ARG A 62 22.09 -2.76 -39.68
CA ARG A 62 23.26 -1.96 -39.28
C ARG A 62 23.59 -2.15 -37.83
N PRO A 63 24.88 -2.17 -37.46
CA PRO A 63 25.27 -2.13 -36.03
C PRO A 63 24.73 -0.86 -35.38
N VAL A 64 24.14 -1.01 -34.20
CA VAL A 64 23.61 0.07 -33.37
C VAL A 64 24.01 -0.18 -31.92
N ARG A 65 24.45 0.85 -31.23
CA ARG A 65 24.66 0.80 -29.77
C ARG A 65 23.36 1.21 -29.07
N VAL A 66 22.81 0.29 -28.30
CA VAL A 66 21.49 0.44 -27.68
C VAL A 66 21.66 0.65 -26.20
N LEU A 67 21.06 1.72 -25.67
CA LEU A 67 20.90 1.92 -24.23
C LEU A 67 19.66 1.15 -23.76
N TRP A 68 19.84 0.15 -22.93
CA TRP A 68 18.77 -0.44 -22.12
C TRP A 68 18.75 0.24 -20.76
N VAL A 69 17.65 0.92 -20.43
CA VAL A 69 17.49 1.68 -19.18
C VAL A 69 16.15 1.38 -18.55
N LYS A 70 16.11 1.22 -17.23
CA LYS A 70 14.83 1.03 -16.51
C LYS A 70 13.93 2.23 -16.76
N GLY A 71 12.72 1.93 -17.23
CA GLY A 71 11.68 2.93 -17.46
C GLY A 71 11.17 3.56 -16.17
N SER A 72 10.46 4.67 -16.33
CA SER A 72 9.87 5.41 -15.21
C SER A 72 8.78 4.60 -14.51
N GLY A 73 8.79 4.62 -13.17
CA GLY A 73 7.88 3.86 -12.30
C GLY A 73 8.24 2.37 -12.20
N GLY A 74 7.79 1.73 -11.15
CA GLY A 74 8.11 0.36 -10.82
C GLY A 74 9.40 0.22 -10.00
N ASP A 75 9.43 -0.81 -9.19
CA ASP A 75 10.49 -1.11 -8.24
C ASP A 75 11.64 -1.87 -8.94
N LEU A 76 12.89 -1.57 -8.60
CA LEU A 76 14.07 -2.31 -9.08
C LEU A 76 14.00 -3.78 -8.69
N ARG A 77 13.54 -4.09 -7.48
CA ARG A 77 13.44 -5.45 -6.94
C ARG A 77 12.60 -6.40 -7.80
N THR A 78 11.49 -5.90 -8.36
CA THR A 78 10.53 -6.70 -9.12
C THR A 78 10.56 -6.39 -10.61
N ALA A 79 11.56 -5.63 -11.07
CA ALA A 79 11.69 -5.31 -12.48
C ALA A 79 11.95 -6.56 -13.31
N GLY A 80 11.20 -6.72 -14.40
CA GLY A 80 11.46 -7.68 -15.46
C GLY A 80 11.89 -6.98 -16.74
N ARG A 81 12.25 -7.74 -17.78
CA ARG A 81 12.71 -7.19 -19.07
C ARG A 81 11.76 -6.15 -19.67
N GLY A 82 10.44 -6.32 -19.51
CA GLY A 82 9.42 -5.37 -19.96
C GLY A 82 9.39 -4.04 -19.19
N ASN A 83 10.16 -3.90 -18.12
CA ASN A 83 10.29 -2.64 -17.39
C ASN A 83 11.42 -1.75 -17.92
N PHE A 84 12.21 -2.23 -18.89
CA PHE A 84 13.32 -1.49 -19.51
C PHE A 84 12.92 -0.96 -20.88
N ALA A 85 13.32 0.27 -21.13
CA ALA A 85 13.24 0.88 -22.46
C ALA A 85 14.55 0.66 -23.22
N SER A 86 14.49 0.41 -24.52
CA SER A 86 15.64 0.31 -25.43
C SER A 86 15.69 1.53 -26.34
N LEU A 87 16.80 2.24 -26.34
CA LEU A 87 16.99 3.50 -27.05
C LEU A 87 18.27 3.48 -27.89
N ASP A 88 18.20 4.01 -29.08
CA ASP A 88 19.35 4.22 -29.97
C ASP A 88 20.24 5.33 -29.38
N LEU A 89 21.46 4.98 -29.00
CA LEU A 89 22.36 5.89 -28.31
C LEU A 89 22.81 7.06 -29.20
N ASP A 90 23.02 6.85 -30.51
CA ASP A 90 23.42 7.91 -31.43
C ASP A 90 22.31 8.95 -31.57
N ARG A 91 21.03 8.51 -31.55
CA ARG A 91 19.89 9.44 -31.56
C ARG A 91 19.79 10.23 -30.27
N LEU A 92 20.05 9.58 -29.11
CA LEU A 92 20.09 10.29 -27.82
C LEU A 92 21.22 11.34 -27.79
N GLU A 93 22.40 11.00 -28.29
CA GLU A 93 23.52 11.94 -28.44
C GLU A 93 23.16 13.15 -29.31
N SER A 94 22.42 12.93 -30.41
CA SER A 94 21.98 14.00 -31.30
C SER A 94 21.04 15.02 -30.61
N LEU A 95 20.37 14.64 -29.53
CA LEU A 95 19.55 15.56 -28.74
C LEU A 95 20.38 16.66 -28.06
N LYS A 96 21.70 16.47 -27.85
CA LYS A 96 22.59 17.52 -27.29
C LYS A 96 22.66 18.74 -28.22
N GLU A 97 22.79 18.52 -29.52
CA GLU A 97 22.82 19.61 -30.50
C GLU A 97 21.47 20.34 -30.56
N LEU A 98 20.37 19.55 -30.49
CA LEU A 98 19.01 20.13 -30.46
C LEU A 98 18.82 20.97 -29.19
N TYR A 99 19.26 20.50 -28.01
CA TYR A 99 19.20 21.23 -26.76
C TYR A 99 20.03 22.52 -26.80
N ALA A 100 21.26 22.44 -27.29
CA ALA A 100 22.18 23.59 -27.41
C ALA A 100 21.71 24.66 -28.42
N SER A 101 20.90 24.30 -29.43
CA SER A 101 20.39 25.21 -30.43
C SER A 101 19.21 26.10 -29.97
N ARG A 102 18.72 25.87 -28.76
CA ARG A 102 17.56 26.57 -28.21
C ARG A 102 17.88 27.96 -27.70
N PRO A 103 16.91 28.91 -27.80
CA PRO A 103 17.06 30.20 -27.17
C PRO A 103 17.20 30.08 -25.65
N THR A 104 18.16 30.76 -25.09
CA THR A 104 18.37 30.86 -23.62
C THR A 104 17.28 31.69 -22.90
N THR A 105 16.27 32.19 -23.64
CA THR A 105 15.20 33.08 -23.19
C THR A 105 13.87 32.36 -23.00
N GLY A 106 13.86 31.22 -22.33
CA GLY A 106 12.65 30.46 -22.02
C GLY A 106 12.64 29.96 -20.59
N ILE A 107 11.54 29.38 -20.14
CA ILE A 107 11.49 28.67 -18.86
C ILE A 107 12.33 27.40 -19.01
N LYS A 108 13.38 27.27 -18.18
CA LYS A 108 14.33 26.15 -18.23
C LYS A 108 13.64 24.79 -18.16
N THR A 109 12.61 24.67 -17.34
CA THR A 109 11.82 23.44 -17.17
C THR A 109 11.09 23.01 -18.43
N GLU A 110 10.62 23.95 -19.26
CA GLU A 110 9.97 23.63 -20.55
C GLU A 110 10.94 23.02 -21.55
N ALA A 111 12.17 23.53 -21.60
CA ALA A 111 13.20 23.00 -22.48
C ALA A 111 13.61 21.57 -22.08
N GLU A 112 13.71 21.29 -20.81
CA GLU A 112 14.00 19.94 -20.30
C GLU A 112 12.83 18.97 -20.54
N ASP A 113 11.60 19.38 -20.26
CA ASP A 113 10.42 18.55 -20.47
C ASP A 113 10.25 18.19 -21.96
N GLU A 114 10.57 19.13 -22.88
CA GLU A 114 10.57 18.83 -24.31
C GLU A 114 11.64 17.77 -24.66
N MET A 115 12.82 17.78 -24.03
CA MET A 115 13.81 16.72 -24.26
C MET A 115 13.30 15.36 -23.83
N VAL A 116 12.63 15.27 -22.68
CA VAL A 116 12.03 14.01 -22.22
C VAL A 116 10.97 13.51 -23.20
N GLU A 117 10.17 14.40 -23.80
CA GLU A 117 9.22 14.01 -24.84
C GLU A 117 9.91 13.47 -26.11
N ARG A 118 11.13 13.94 -26.43
CA ARG A 118 11.92 13.46 -27.57
C ARG A 118 12.54 12.08 -27.37
N TYR A 119 12.63 11.55 -26.17
CA TYR A 119 13.17 10.19 -25.97
C TYR A 119 12.37 9.15 -26.74
N ARG A 120 11.06 9.36 -26.98
CA ARG A 120 10.23 8.50 -27.84
C ARG A 120 10.74 8.43 -29.28
N ASP A 121 11.42 9.48 -29.78
CA ASP A 121 11.96 9.54 -31.12
C ASP A 121 13.30 8.79 -31.22
N CYS A 122 13.88 8.41 -30.07
CA CYS A 122 15.12 7.65 -29.93
C CYS A 122 14.88 6.15 -29.71
N ILE A 123 13.64 5.66 -29.72
CA ILE A 123 13.32 4.24 -29.49
C ILE A 123 14.02 3.37 -30.53
N PHE A 124 14.69 2.30 -30.03
CA PHE A 124 15.32 1.27 -30.85
C PHE A 124 14.31 0.18 -31.23
N ALA A 125 13.61 -0.38 -30.25
CA ALA A 125 12.56 -1.38 -30.44
C ALA A 125 11.29 -0.97 -29.69
N LEU A 126 10.15 -1.62 -29.97
CA LEU A 126 8.89 -1.32 -29.31
C LEU A 126 9.03 -1.50 -27.80
N ASN A 127 9.01 -0.40 -27.07
CA ASN A 127 9.13 -0.40 -25.62
C ASN A 127 7.74 -0.49 -24.98
N PRO A 128 7.52 -1.42 -24.04
CA PRO A 128 6.26 -1.51 -23.31
C PRO A 128 6.09 -0.35 -22.30
N ARG A 129 7.19 0.34 -21.95
CA ARG A 129 7.19 1.49 -21.03
C ARG A 129 7.95 2.67 -21.63
N ALA A 130 7.59 3.87 -21.15
CA ALA A 130 8.36 5.08 -21.43
C ALA A 130 9.72 5.00 -20.70
N SER A 131 10.76 5.55 -21.32
CA SER A 131 12.08 5.71 -20.71
C SER A 131 12.03 6.62 -19.47
N SER A 132 13.01 6.47 -18.56
CA SER A 132 13.15 7.34 -17.39
C SER A 132 13.49 8.77 -17.79
N ILE A 133 13.12 9.72 -16.95
CA ILE A 133 13.58 11.11 -17.01
C ILE A 133 15.11 11.16 -16.90
N ASP A 134 15.71 10.23 -16.13
CA ASP A 134 17.15 10.12 -15.93
C ASP A 134 17.90 9.46 -17.09
N THR A 135 17.23 9.17 -18.19
CA THR A 135 17.88 8.57 -19.38
C THR A 135 19.19 9.25 -19.78
N PRO A 136 19.32 10.60 -19.77
CA PRO A 136 20.59 11.28 -20.06
C PRO A 136 21.73 10.94 -19.11
N LEU A 137 21.45 10.71 -17.82
CA LEU A 137 22.46 10.31 -16.84
C LEU A 137 23.10 8.96 -17.21
N HIS A 138 22.31 8.10 -17.82
CA HIS A 138 22.76 6.77 -18.29
C HIS A 138 23.38 6.81 -19.68
N ALA A 139 22.86 7.67 -20.56
CA ALA A 139 23.32 7.76 -21.92
C ALA A 139 24.72 8.40 -22.02
N PHE A 140 24.92 9.52 -21.32
CA PHE A 140 26.08 10.41 -21.49
C PHE A 140 27.29 10.00 -20.63
N VAL A 141 27.14 9.17 -19.61
CA VAL A 141 28.26 8.54 -18.93
C VAL A 141 28.98 7.58 -19.90
N PRO A 142 30.31 7.64 -20.08
CA PRO A 142 31.02 6.84 -21.09
C PRO A 142 30.96 5.34 -20.86
N ALA A 143 30.88 4.87 -19.60
CA ALA A 143 30.94 3.45 -19.24
C ALA A 143 29.71 2.67 -19.72
N ARG A 144 29.90 1.34 -19.84
CA ARG A 144 28.89 0.41 -20.36
C ARG A 144 27.72 0.22 -19.42
N HIS A 145 27.95 0.10 -18.12
CA HIS A 145 26.93 -0.14 -17.09
C HIS A 145 26.88 1.05 -16.16
N VAL A 146 25.66 1.49 -15.83
CA VAL A 146 25.41 2.64 -14.95
C VAL A 146 24.31 2.28 -13.98
N ASP A 147 24.56 2.49 -12.68
CA ASP A 147 23.58 2.32 -11.60
C ASP A 147 23.37 3.66 -10.89
N HIS A 148 22.12 4.11 -10.84
CA HIS A 148 21.69 5.28 -10.10
C HIS A 148 20.75 4.82 -8.99
N THR A 149 21.11 5.12 -7.74
CA THR A 149 20.41 4.64 -6.54
C THR A 149 20.21 5.76 -5.51
N HIS A 150 19.22 5.58 -4.63
CA HIS A 150 18.85 6.54 -3.61
C HIS A 150 19.10 5.97 -2.18
N PRO A 151 20.35 5.63 -1.82
CA PRO A 151 20.65 5.05 -0.51
C PRO A 151 20.62 6.10 0.59
N ASN A 152 19.89 5.84 1.68
CA ASN A 152 19.72 6.78 2.79
C ASN A 152 21.08 7.32 3.31
N ALA A 153 22.11 6.48 3.38
CA ALA A 153 23.44 6.89 3.84
C ALA A 153 24.07 7.94 2.92
N VAL A 154 23.96 7.77 1.59
CA VAL A 154 24.53 8.75 0.64
C VAL A 154 23.68 10.01 0.58
N ILE A 155 22.34 9.88 0.60
CA ILE A 155 21.44 11.05 0.64
C ILE A 155 21.69 11.86 1.91
N ALA A 156 21.98 11.23 3.06
CA ALA A 156 22.31 11.93 4.30
C ALA A 156 23.56 12.82 4.14
N ILE A 157 24.60 12.32 3.48
CA ILE A 157 25.76 13.14 3.13
C ILE A 157 25.38 14.23 2.14
N ALA A 158 24.63 13.87 1.08
CA ALA A 158 24.19 14.78 0.04
C ALA A 158 23.28 15.91 0.53
N ALA A 159 22.55 15.69 1.63
CA ALA A 159 21.65 16.64 2.28
C ALA A 159 22.25 17.29 3.54
N SER A 160 23.54 17.11 3.81
CA SER A 160 24.25 17.81 4.88
C SER A 160 24.83 19.14 4.38
N ARG A 161 24.86 20.17 5.26
CA ARG A 161 25.52 21.43 4.95
C ARG A 161 27.00 21.28 4.63
N ASP A 162 27.65 20.30 5.25
CA ASP A 162 29.08 19.99 5.02
C ASP A 162 29.25 18.84 4.00
N GLY A 163 28.21 18.47 3.26
CA GLY A 163 28.12 17.26 2.43
C GLY A 163 29.25 17.13 1.40
N GLU A 164 29.56 18.18 0.65
CA GLU A 164 30.66 18.16 -0.33
C GLU A 164 32.03 17.92 0.33
N LYS A 165 32.29 18.55 1.51
CA LYS A 165 33.51 18.35 2.27
C LYS A 165 33.62 16.90 2.76
N VAL A 166 32.52 16.37 3.34
CA VAL A 166 32.44 14.99 3.84
C VAL A 166 32.58 13.97 2.71
N ALA A 167 31.92 14.20 1.56
CA ALA A 167 32.07 13.34 0.39
C ALA A 167 33.55 13.27 -0.07
N ARG A 168 34.26 14.40 -0.10
CA ARG A 168 35.68 14.46 -0.43
C ARG A 168 36.57 13.75 0.61
N GLU A 169 36.19 13.78 1.88
CA GLU A 169 36.90 13.09 2.96
C GLU A 169 36.74 11.56 2.82
N ILE A 170 35.53 11.08 2.49
CA ILE A 170 35.22 9.64 2.36
C ILE A 170 35.81 9.06 1.08
N TYR A 171 35.66 9.76 -0.06
CA TYR A 171 35.91 9.19 -1.39
C TYR A 171 37.10 9.78 -2.13
N GLY A 172 37.65 10.92 -1.67
CA GLY A 172 38.69 11.62 -2.40
C GLY A 172 38.19 12.12 -3.75
N GLY A 173 38.98 11.81 -4.81
CA GLY A 173 38.59 12.12 -6.19
C GLY A 173 37.85 11.02 -6.93
N GLU A 174 37.65 9.86 -6.29
CA GLU A 174 37.01 8.68 -6.90
C GLU A 174 35.50 8.88 -7.13
N VAL A 175 34.84 9.63 -6.24
CA VAL A 175 33.41 9.96 -6.33
C VAL A 175 33.26 11.47 -6.14
N PRO A 176 33.42 12.27 -7.21
CA PRO A 176 33.28 13.72 -7.16
C PRO A 176 31.83 14.14 -6.84
N TRP A 177 31.70 15.39 -6.37
CA TRP A 177 30.43 16.00 -6.03
C TRP A 177 29.85 16.77 -7.23
N LEU A 178 28.54 16.56 -7.48
CA LEU A 178 27.76 17.39 -8.39
C LEU A 178 26.69 18.13 -7.57
N PRO A 179 26.65 19.46 -7.57
CA PRO A 179 25.65 20.23 -6.83
C PRO A 179 24.23 19.85 -7.25
N TRP A 180 23.24 20.21 -6.41
CA TRP A 180 21.83 20.00 -6.75
C TRP A 180 21.50 20.55 -8.14
N MET A 181 20.93 19.68 -8.94
CA MET A 181 20.29 20.01 -10.21
C MET A 181 19.01 19.17 -10.33
N ARG A 182 17.97 19.74 -10.93
CA ARG A 182 16.73 18.99 -11.22
C ARG A 182 17.09 17.76 -12.07
N PRO A 183 16.53 16.56 -11.77
CA PRO A 183 16.67 15.39 -12.64
C PRO A 183 16.25 15.73 -14.06
N GLY A 184 17.04 15.31 -15.07
CA GLY A 184 16.73 15.60 -16.46
C GLY A 184 17.94 15.73 -17.37
N PHE A 185 17.74 16.43 -18.49
CA PHE A 185 18.72 16.51 -19.57
C PHE A 185 19.99 17.28 -19.18
N GLU A 186 19.82 18.41 -18.46
CA GLU A 186 20.93 19.26 -18.04
C GLU A 186 21.80 18.56 -16.98
N LEU A 187 21.21 17.82 -16.07
CA LEU A 187 21.95 17.00 -15.12
C LEU A 187 22.80 15.95 -15.85
N GLY A 188 22.27 15.35 -16.93
CA GLY A 188 23.02 14.42 -17.78
C GLY A 188 24.22 15.07 -18.45
N LEU A 189 24.08 16.28 -18.99
CA LEU A 189 25.19 17.06 -19.57
C LEU A 189 26.26 17.44 -18.52
N ALA A 190 25.82 17.86 -17.34
CA ALA A 190 26.73 18.17 -16.24
C ALA A 190 27.50 16.95 -15.75
N LEU A 191 26.87 15.79 -15.74
CA LEU A 191 27.51 14.53 -15.39
C LEU A 191 28.53 14.10 -16.45
N GLU A 192 28.23 14.27 -17.75
CA GLU A 192 29.18 14.02 -18.83
C GLU A 192 30.44 14.90 -18.68
N ASP A 193 30.26 16.19 -18.47
CA ASP A 193 31.38 17.14 -18.27
C ASP A 193 32.20 16.77 -17.02
N LEU A 194 31.53 16.29 -15.95
CA LEU A 194 32.20 15.77 -14.75
C LEU A 194 33.06 14.55 -15.08
N CYS A 195 32.53 13.58 -15.86
CA CYS A 195 33.29 12.42 -16.30
C CYS A 195 34.51 12.80 -17.14
N LEU A 196 34.36 13.76 -18.05
CA LEU A 196 35.48 14.25 -18.90
C LEU A 196 36.59 14.92 -18.07
N ARG A 197 36.22 15.66 -17.02
CA ARG A 197 37.19 16.32 -16.14
C ARG A 197 37.80 15.35 -15.11
N ASN A 198 37.14 14.23 -14.80
CA ASN A 198 37.59 13.24 -13.83
C ASN A 198 37.57 11.82 -14.44
N PRO A 199 38.48 11.51 -15.36
CA PRO A 199 38.45 10.24 -16.10
C PRO A 199 38.63 8.99 -15.23
N ASP A 200 39.19 9.15 -14.04
CA ASP A 200 39.41 8.06 -13.08
C ASP A 200 38.22 7.90 -12.10
N ALA A 201 37.20 8.74 -12.21
CA ALA A 201 36.02 8.65 -11.34
C ALA A 201 35.19 7.39 -11.65
N GLY A 202 34.74 6.71 -10.60
CA GLY A 202 33.87 5.53 -10.70
C GLY A 202 32.41 5.80 -10.37
N GLY A 203 32.09 7.03 -9.94
CA GLY A 203 30.76 7.47 -9.59
C GLY A 203 30.71 8.95 -9.29
N ALA A 204 29.54 9.46 -8.87
CA ALA A 204 29.34 10.82 -8.38
C ALA A 204 28.28 10.88 -7.30
N ILE A 205 28.46 11.75 -6.30
CA ILE A 205 27.40 12.14 -5.38
C ILE A 205 26.60 13.26 -6.04
N LEU A 206 25.29 13.05 -6.17
CA LEU A 206 24.34 14.08 -6.62
C LEU A 206 23.80 14.79 -5.39
N GLY A 207 24.12 16.07 -5.21
CA GLY A 207 23.71 16.89 -4.05
C GLY A 207 22.19 16.83 -3.86
N GLN A 208 21.74 16.54 -2.65
CA GLN A 208 20.33 16.39 -2.25
C GLN A 208 19.50 15.40 -3.12
N HIS A 209 20.17 14.43 -3.78
CA HIS A 209 19.52 13.50 -4.67
C HIS A 209 19.94 12.05 -4.36
N GLY A 210 21.18 11.66 -4.64
CA GLY A 210 21.61 10.28 -4.45
C GLY A 210 22.98 9.95 -4.97
N LEU A 211 23.18 8.69 -5.35
CA LEU A 211 24.42 8.14 -5.90
C LEU A 211 24.22 7.73 -7.36
N ILE A 212 25.20 8.03 -8.20
CA ILE A 212 25.33 7.41 -9.51
C ILE A 212 26.74 6.81 -9.63
N ASN A 213 26.86 5.57 -10.10
CA ASN A 213 28.15 4.91 -10.34
C ASN A 213 28.12 4.11 -11.62
N TRP A 214 29.34 3.77 -12.13
CA TRP A 214 29.46 3.14 -13.42
C TRP A 214 30.70 2.25 -13.51
N HIS A 215 30.61 1.27 -14.40
CA HIS A 215 31.74 0.38 -14.76
C HIS A 215 31.51 -0.28 -16.12
N ASP A 216 32.56 -0.76 -16.79
CA ASP A 216 32.43 -1.53 -18.05
C ASP A 216 32.10 -3.02 -17.83
N ASP A 217 32.29 -3.53 -16.64
CA ASP A 217 31.89 -4.85 -16.19
C ASP A 217 30.63 -4.73 -15.27
N ASP A 218 29.61 -5.57 -15.48
CA ASP A 218 28.33 -5.47 -14.81
C ASP A 218 28.39 -5.85 -13.32
N ARG A 219 29.19 -6.88 -12.98
CA ARG A 219 29.40 -7.27 -11.59
C ARG A 219 30.20 -6.21 -10.84
N ALA A 220 31.26 -5.68 -11.46
CA ALA A 220 32.05 -4.62 -10.85
C ALA A 220 31.23 -3.32 -10.67
N CYS A 221 30.25 -3.03 -11.56
CA CYS A 221 29.31 -1.93 -11.38
C CYS A 221 28.44 -2.12 -10.12
N TYR A 222 27.87 -3.31 -9.95
CA TYR A 222 27.11 -3.69 -8.75
C TYR A 222 27.96 -3.59 -7.47
N GLU A 223 29.15 -4.21 -7.46
CA GLU A 223 30.04 -4.21 -6.30
C GLU A 223 30.49 -2.78 -5.91
N ARG A 224 30.68 -1.91 -6.90
CA ARG A 224 30.99 -0.49 -6.68
C ARG A 224 29.85 0.27 -6.03
N SER A 225 28.60 0.00 -6.40
CA SER A 225 27.44 0.55 -5.70
C SER A 225 27.49 0.20 -4.21
N LEU A 226 27.69 -1.08 -3.88
CA LEU A 226 27.76 -1.54 -2.50
C LEU A 226 28.93 -0.91 -1.73
N GLU A 227 30.13 -0.84 -2.34
CA GLU A 227 31.29 -0.28 -1.71
C GLU A 227 31.08 1.20 -1.33
N TYR A 228 30.57 2.00 -2.26
CA TYR A 228 30.36 3.42 -2.01
C TYR A 228 29.31 3.67 -0.92
N ILE A 229 28.23 2.89 -0.92
CA ILE A 229 27.17 2.96 0.09
C ILE A 229 27.70 2.53 1.46
N ASP A 230 28.48 1.44 1.53
CA ASP A 230 29.05 0.93 2.79
C ASP A 230 30.04 1.95 3.41
N ARG A 231 30.87 2.60 2.59
CA ARG A 231 31.78 3.67 3.04
C ARG A 231 31.02 4.85 3.63
N ALA A 232 29.92 5.29 2.98
CA ALA A 232 29.06 6.33 3.51
C ALA A 232 28.42 5.93 4.83
N ALA A 233 27.81 4.72 4.88
CA ALA A 233 27.10 4.23 6.06
C ALA A 233 28.05 4.06 7.26
N ARG A 234 29.26 3.57 7.03
CA ARG A 234 30.30 3.44 8.04
C ARG A 234 30.70 4.82 8.62
N TYR A 235 30.96 5.78 7.75
CA TYR A 235 31.29 7.14 8.17
C TYR A 235 30.20 7.75 9.05
N LEU A 236 28.92 7.60 8.65
CA LEU A 236 27.79 8.08 9.43
C LEU A 236 27.65 7.37 10.77
N ALA A 237 27.87 6.04 10.81
CA ALA A 237 27.82 5.26 12.04
C ALA A 237 28.89 5.69 13.05
N ASP A 238 30.11 6.00 12.57
CA ASP A 238 31.21 6.48 13.41
C ASP A 238 30.93 7.90 13.99
N HIS A 239 30.02 8.66 13.38
CA HIS A 239 29.64 10.01 13.83
C HIS A 239 28.28 10.08 14.52
N ASP A 240 27.50 8.99 14.55
CA ASP A 240 26.17 8.96 15.19
C ASP A 240 26.31 9.07 16.72
N ARG A 241 25.62 10.03 17.30
CA ARG A 241 25.61 10.31 18.74
C ARG A 241 24.42 9.68 19.47
N GLY A 242 23.77 8.70 18.85
CA GLY A 242 22.57 8.05 19.39
C GLY A 242 21.41 9.05 19.55
N THR A 243 20.82 9.12 20.74
CA THR A 243 19.73 10.06 21.06
C THR A 243 20.12 11.53 20.91
N ASP A 244 21.40 11.86 21.15
CA ASP A 244 21.89 13.25 21.08
C ASP A 244 21.99 13.77 19.66
N THR A 245 21.91 12.93 18.65
CA THR A 245 21.90 13.35 17.23
C THR A 245 20.74 14.28 16.92
N PHE A 246 19.58 14.08 17.54
CA PHE A 246 18.41 14.94 17.43
C PHE A 246 18.20 15.85 18.66
N GLY A 247 19.29 16.22 19.34
CA GLY A 247 19.25 17.11 20.51
C GLY A 247 18.83 16.46 21.83
N GLY A 248 18.74 15.13 21.86
CA GLY A 248 18.29 14.34 23.01
C GLY A 248 16.79 14.14 23.08
N GLU A 249 16.36 13.22 23.96
CA GLU A 249 14.94 12.96 24.20
C GLU A 249 14.28 14.12 24.94
N ALA A 250 13.13 14.56 24.43
CA ALA A 250 12.32 15.62 25.06
C ALA A 250 11.02 15.05 25.67
N ILE A 251 10.41 14.10 24.98
CA ILE A 251 9.12 13.49 25.35
C ILE A 251 9.32 11.98 25.39
N PRO A 252 9.52 11.38 26.57
CA PRO A 252 9.66 9.92 26.68
C PRO A 252 8.41 9.20 26.16
N PRO A 253 8.57 8.20 25.30
CA PRO A 253 7.44 7.40 24.83
C PRO A 253 6.75 6.68 25.99
N PRO A 254 5.42 6.71 26.12
CA PRO A 254 4.70 5.89 27.09
C PRO A 254 4.79 4.40 26.71
N ALA A 255 4.32 3.54 27.62
CA ALA A 255 4.25 2.10 27.36
C ALA A 255 3.45 1.79 26.08
N GLU A 256 3.73 0.65 25.45
CA GLU A 256 3.11 0.28 24.17
C GLU A 256 1.59 0.22 24.25
N ASP A 257 1.03 -0.33 25.32
CA ASP A 257 -0.42 -0.38 25.53
C ASP A 257 -1.06 1.01 25.57
N GLU A 258 -0.37 1.98 26.15
CA GLU A 258 -0.83 3.37 26.19
C GLU A 258 -0.75 4.01 24.80
N ARG A 259 0.35 3.80 24.05
CA ARG A 259 0.46 4.26 22.67
C ARG A 259 -0.65 3.67 21.79
N ARG A 260 -0.90 2.36 21.96
CA ARG A 260 -1.98 1.65 21.28
C ARG A 260 -3.34 2.29 21.60
N ARG A 261 -3.63 2.54 22.87
CA ARG A 261 -4.88 3.17 23.33
C ARG A 261 -5.10 4.54 22.69
N VAL A 262 -4.08 5.41 22.73
CA VAL A 262 -4.15 6.75 22.11
C VAL A 262 -4.44 6.67 20.61
N LEU A 263 -3.80 5.74 19.90
CA LEU A 263 -4.01 5.56 18.47
C LEU A 263 -5.41 5.01 18.16
N VAL A 264 -5.87 4.01 18.89
CA VAL A 264 -7.22 3.44 18.72
C VAL A 264 -8.31 4.49 18.93
N GLU A 265 -8.16 5.36 19.93
CA GLU A 265 -9.08 6.45 20.21
C GLU A 265 -9.02 7.59 19.15
N THR A 266 -7.88 7.77 18.48
CA THR A 266 -7.65 8.94 17.62
C THR A 266 -7.76 8.66 16.13
N LEU A 267 -7.28 7.48 15.68
CA LEU A 267 -7.13 7.17 14.25
C LEU A 267 -8.42 7.18 13.44
N PRO A 268 -9.57 6.62 13.88
CA PRO A 268 -10.79 6.66 13.09
C PRO A 268 -11.24 8.09 12.79
N TRP A 269 -11.25 8.93 13.80
CA TRP A 269 -11.53 10.34 13.69
C TRP A 269 -10.53 11.07 12.76
N LEU A 270 -9.23 10.86 12.97
CA LEU A 270 -8.17 11.49 12.18
C LEU A 270 -8.23 11.08 10.71
N ARG A 271 -8.46 9.79 10.44
CA ARG A 271 -8.67 9.27 9.08
C ARG A 271 -9.84 9.97 8.39
N GLY A 272 -10.93 10.21 9.10
CA GLY A 272 -12.06 10.98 8.59
C GLY A 272 -11.66 12.40 8.17
N ARG A 273 -10.87 13.09 8.98
CA ARG A 273 -10.41 14.46 8.72
C ARG A 273 -9.48 14.59 7.51
N VAL A 274 -8.70 13.58 7.20
CA VAL A 274 -7.82 13.56 6.01
C VAL A 274 -8.50 12.94 4.78
N SER A 275 -9.71 12.40 4.91
CA SER A 275 -10.47 11.76 3.83
C SER A 275 -11.47 12.72 3.14
N THR A 276 -11.09 13.98 2.94
CA THR A 276 -12.00 15.05 2.45
C THR A 276 -12.40 14.87 0.98
N ARG A 277 -11.50 14.44 0.11
CA ARG A 277 -11.73 14.28 -1.35
C ARG A 277 -11.84 12.82 -1.77
N ARG A 278 -11.15 11.95 -1.05
CA ARG A 278 -11.16 10.49 -1.26
C ARG A 278 -10.93 9.79 0.06
N ARG A 279 -11.38 8.55 0.16
CA ARG A 279 -11.08 7.72 1.34
C ARG A 279 -9.58 7.46 1.43
N MET A 280 -9.05 7.55 2.65
CA MET A 280 -7.63 7.30 2.94
C MET A 280 -7.50 6.09 3.85
N ILE A 281 -6.41 5.35 3.68
CA ILE A 281 -5.98 4.25 4.55
C ILE A 281 -4.79 4.72 5.35
N ALA A 282 -4.72 4.36 6.62
CA ALA A 282 -3.59 4.68 7.50
C ALA A 282 -2.57 3.53 7.57
N THR A 283 -1.33 3.90 7.81
CA THR A 283 -0.25 3.04 8.28
C THR A 283 0.41 3.71 9.47
N VAL A 284 0.48 3.01 10.59
CA VAL A 284 1.15 3.48 11.81
C VAL A 284 2.57 2.97 11.83
N GLN A 285 3.53 3.82 12.22
CA GLN A 285 4.92 3.44 12.49
C GLN A 285 5.34 3.93 13.87
N TRP A 286 5.85 3.03 14.70
CA TRP A 286 6.31 3.30 16.06
C TRP A 286 7.54 2.47 16.43
N ASP A 287 8.34 2.10 15.42
CA ASP A 287 9.65 1.47 15.64
C ASP A 287 10.62 2.43 16.37
N ASP A 288 11.72 1.88 16.86
CA ASP A 288 12.69 2.62 17.69
C ASP A 288 13.25 3.86 16.97
N ALA A 289 13.47 3.78 15.65
CA ALA A 289 13.98 4.91 14.86
C ALA A 289 12.95 6.04 14.76
N THR A 290 11.70 5.68 14.49
CA THR A 290 10.57 6.61 14.43
C THR A 290 10.29 7.24 15.80
N LEU A 291 10.23 6.43 16.86
CA LEU A 291 10.00 6.92 18.23
C LEU A 291 11.13 7.84 18.68
N ARG A 292 12.41 7.48 18.44
CA ARG A 292 13.55 8.34 18.73
C ARG A 292 13.42 9.71 18.05
N PHE A 293 12.98 9.75 16.79
CA PHE A 293 12.79 11.01 16.07
C PHE A 293 11.65 11.84 16.65
N VAL A 294 10.42 11.29 16.72
CA VAL A 294 9.24 12.06 17.14
C VAL A 294 9.29 12.49 18.61
N SER A 295 10.10 11.80 19.44
CA SER A 295 10.30 12.10 20.85
C SER A 295 11.45 13.07 21.14
N SER A 296 12.18 13.47 20.11
CA SER A 296 13.39 14.31 20.24
C SER A 296 13.07 15.81 20.33
N ARG A 297 14.04 16.59 20.88
CA ARG A 297 13.93 18.05 20.94
C ARG A 297 13.89 18.72 19.57
N ASP A 298 14.59 18.16 18.60
CA ASP A 298 14.71 18.72 17.27
C ASP A 298 13.61 18.25 16.30
N ALA A 299 12.70 17.35 16.70
CA ALA A 299 11.67 16.80 15.85
C ALA A 299 10.84 17.88 15.11
N ALA A 300 10.32 18.86 15.84
CA ALA A 300 9.52 19.95 15.25
C ALA A 300 10.34 20.80 14.25
N ARG A 301 11.59 21.12 14.59
CA ARG A 301 12.50 21.89 13.72
C ARG A 301 12.79 21.13 12.42
N LEU A 302 13.15 19.86 12.52
CA LEU A 302 13.51 19.03 11.37
C LEU A 302 12.29 18.73 10.49
N ALA A 303 11.14 18.42 11.10
CA ALA A 303 9.89 18.24 10.38
C ALA A 303 9.49 19.48 9.55
N ALA A 304 9.69 20.68 10.10
CA ALA A 304 9.39 21.95 9.43
C ALA A 304 10.30 22.24 8.22
N LEU A 305 11.52 21.68 8.16
CA LEU A 305 12.43 21.84 7.04
C LEU A 305 11.95 21.09 5.78
N GLY A 306 11.26 19.99 5.94
CA GLY A 306 10.80 19.15 4.83
C GLY A 306 11.84 18.10 4.41
N THR A 307 11.62 17.48 3.26
CA THR A 307 12.44 16.39 2.72
C THR A 307 13.48 16.90 1.73
N SER A 308 14.44 16.04 1.35
CA SER A 308 15.58 16.43 0.50
C SER A 308 15.72 15.58 -0.76
N CYS A 309 15.05 14.41 -0.86
CA CYS A 309 15.18 13.56 -2.03
C CYS A 309 13.97 13.71 -2.97
N PRO A 310 14.16 13.77 -4.31
CA PRO A 310 13.08 13.93 -5.28
C PRO A 310 11.93 12.94 -5.11
N ASP A 311 12.22 11.66 -4.87
CA ASP A 311 11.20 10.61 -4.72
C ASP A 311 10.24 10.86 -3.55
N HIS A 312 10.70 11.56 -2.50
CA HIS A 312 9.92 11.75 -1.29
C HIS A 312 8.71 12.67 -1.52
N PHE A 313 8.87 13.76 -2.29
CA PHE A 313 7.84 14.81 -2.43
C PHE A 313 6.51 14.30 -2.98
N LEU A 314 6.55 13.32 -3.87
CA LEU A 314 5.34 12.74 -4.47
C LEU A 314 4.48 11.97 -3.46
N ARG A 315 5.07 11.50 -2.36
CA ARG A 315 4.41 10.67 -1.35
C ARG A 315 4.21 11.42 -0.02
N THR A 316 5.27 12.03 0.50
CA THR A 316 5.24 12.69 1.82
C THR A 316 4.86 14.17 1.74
N LYS A 317 4.71 14.73 0.52
CA LYS A 317 4.65 16.17 0.27
C LYS A 317 5.91 16.88 0.79
N ILE A 318 5.90 18.21 0.74
CA ILE A 318 7.07 18.99 1.17
C ILE A 318 7.44 18.76 2.65
N ARG A 319 6.46 18.56 3.53
CA ARG A 319 6.68 18.33 4.97
C ARG A 319 5.55 17.55 5.63
N PRO A 320 5.76 16.91 6.78
CA PRO A 320 4.72 16.31 7.60
C PRO A 320 3.99 17.36 8.46
N LEU A 321 2.88 16.99 9.06
CA LEU A 321 2.31 17.67 10.20
C LEU A 321 2.96 17.15 11.49
N HIS A 322 3.66 18.00 12.24
CA HIS A 322 4.13 17.71 13.60
C HIS A 322 3.14 18.31 14.61
N VAL A 323 2.69 17.50 15.58
CA VAL A 323 1.70 17.93 16.57
C VAL A 323 2.42 18.38 17.85
N ASP A 324 2.07 19.55 18.37
CA ASP A 324 2.57 20.02 19.67
C ASP A 324 1.73 19.44 20.83
N TRP A 325 2.13 18.26 21.31
CA TRP A 325 1.42 17.50 22.33
C TRP A 325 2.39 16.55 23.10
N ASP A 326 2.14 16.35 24.39
CA ASP A 326 2.94 15.47 25.26
C ASP A 326 2.07 14.42 25.95
N PRO A 327 2.19 13.12 25.62
CA PRO A 327 1.37 12.04 26.21
C PRO A 327 1.50 11.93 27.74
N ASN A 328 2.58 12.45 28.33
CA ASN A 328 2.83 12.37 29.75
C ASN A 328 2.15 13.49 30.56
N ARG A 329 1.55 14.48 29.87
CA ARG A 329 0.94 15.67 30.49
C ARG A 329 -0.45 15.96 29.96
N ASP A 330 -0.70 15.64 28.71
CA ASP A 330 -1.86 16.09 27.96
C ASP A 330 -2.86 14.94 27.76
N SER A 331 -4.16 15.27 27.71
CA SER A 331 -5.19 14.27 27.43
C SER A 331 -5.31 13.97 25.93
N THR A 332 -5.92 12.84 25.58
CA THR A 332 -6.29 12.50 24.18
C THR A 332 -7.27 13.52 23.59
N SER A 333 -8.13 14.14 24.40
CA SER A 333 -9.02 15.22 23.94
C SER A 333 -8.21 16.42 23.47
N LEU A 334 -7.16 16.82 24.19
CA LEU A 334 -6.27 17.90 23.79
C LEU A 334 -5.49 17.54 22.54
N LEU A 335 -5.11 16.26 22.36
CA LEU A 335 -4.49 15.78 21.11
C LEU A 335 -5.43 16.04 19.92
N ARG A 336 -6.72 15.71 20.02
CA ARG A 336 -7.70 15.99 18.96
C ARG A 336 -7.83 17.49 18.66
N GLU A 337 -7.87 18.34 19.69
CA GLU A 337 -7.91 19.80 19.52
C GLU A 337 -6.65 20.32 18.80
N ARG A 338 -5.47 19.86 19.19
CA ARG A 338 -4.19 20.20 18.55
C ARG A 338 -4.12 19.70 17.11
N LEU A 339 -4.66 18.52 16.84
CA LEU A 339 -4.74 17.97 15.48
C LEU A 339 -5.68 18.81 14.60
N VAL A 340 -6.83 19.29 15.10
CA VAL A 340 -7.71 20.20 14.35
C VAL A 340 -6.95 21.46 13.95
N ALA A 341 -6.38 22.16 14.92
CA ALA A 341 -5.63 23.40 14.66
C ALA A 341 -4.43 23.15 13.74
N GLY A 342 -3.73 22.04 13.93
CA GLY A 342 -2.60 21.64 13.09
C GLY A 342 -3.00 21.36 11.65
N LEU A 343 -4.12 20.65 11.42
CA LEU A 343 -4.64 20.36 10.09
C LEU A 343 -5.05 21.64 9.36
N GLU A 344 -5.76 22.55 10.04
CA GLU A 344 -6.17 23.85 9.48
C GLU A 344 -4.93 24.70 9.07
N SER A 345 -3.94 24.79 9.96
CA SER A 345 -2.69 25.50 9.66
C SER A 345 -1.92 24.85 8.51
N TYR A 346 -1.84 23.52 8.51
CA TYR A 346 -1.14 22.78 7.45
C TYR A 346 -1.77 23.01 6.07
N VAL A 347 -3.10 22.95 5.99
CA VAL A 347 -3.85 23.22 4.75
C VAL A 347 -3.56 24.63 4.25
N ALA A 348 -3.66 25.64 5.11
CA ALA A 348 -3.38 27.03 4.75
C ALA A 348 -1.93 27.23 4.28
N ASP A 349 -0.97 26.62 4.97
CA ASP A 349 0.45 26.70 4.61
C ASP A 349 0.75 26.00 3.27
N TYR A 350 0.12 24.85 3.02
CA TYR A 350 0.27 24.12 1.76
C TYR A 350 -0.36 24.87 0.57
N GLU A 351 -1.51 25.51 0.78
CA GLU A 351 -2.13 26.40 -0.21
C GLU A 351 -1.24 27.62 -0.52
N ALA A 352 -0.67 28.22 0.51
CA ALA A 352 0.25 29.34 0.36
C ALA A 352 1.54 28.91 -0.39
N TYR A 353 2.11 27.75 -0.06
CA TYR A 353 3.24 27.15 -0.77
C TYR A 353 2.92 26.94 -2.26
N HIS A 354 1.79 26.29 -2.57
CA HIS A 354 1.37 26.10 -3.95
C HIS A 354 1.21 27.45 -4.69
N GLN A 355 0.56 28.43 -4.07
CA GLN A 355 0.33 29.73 -4.66
C GLN A 355 1.64 30.50 -4.92
N ALA A 356 2.60 30.39 -4.01
CA ALA A 356 3.90 31.09 -4.11
C ALA A 356 4.82 30.50 -5.18
N CYS A 357 4.79 29.17 -5.37
CA CYS A 357 5.75 28.46 -6.22
C CYS A 357 5.19 28.07 -7.61
N ARG A 358 3.87 28.13 -7.81
CA ARG A 358 3.26 27.66 -9.07
C ARG A 358 3.68 28.50 -10.27
N HIS A 359 3.89 27.82 -11.39
CA HIS A 359 4.01 28.37 -12.73
C HIS A 359 2.65 28.54 -13.39
N PRO A 360 2.50 29.34 -14.48
CA PRO A 360 1.22 29.55 -15.18
C PRO A 360 0.55 28.25 -15.66
N ASP A 361 1.32 27.24 -15.90
CA ASP A 361 0.97 25.94 -16.49
C ASP A 361 1.08 24.77 -15.50
N SER A 362 1.34 25.04 -14.22
CA SER A 362 1.40 24.01 -13.18
C SER A 362 0.11 23.23 -13.09
N PRO A 363 0.17 21.92 -12.79
CA PRO A 363 -1.01 21.12 -12.46
C PRO A 363 -1.85 21.73 -11.35
N ALA A 364 -3.13 21.38 -11.31
CA ALA A 364 -4.02 21.78 -10.22
C ALA A 364 -3.47 21.27 -8.87
N MET A 365 -3.71 22.05 -7.80
CA MET A 365 -3.29 21.69 -6.45
C MET A 365 -3.88 20.35 -6.04
N ARG A 366 -3.02 19.48 -5.53
CA ARG A 366 -3.38 18.19 -4.92
C ARG A 366 -4.19 18.42 -3.63
N PRO A 367 -4.89 17.38 -3.11
CA PRO A 367 -5.55 17.47 -1.81
C PRO A 367 -4.58 18.06 -0.77
N PRO A 368 -4.93 19.16 -0.06
CA PRO A 368 -3.96 19.87 0.77
C PRO A 368 -3.66 19.17 2.12
N GLU A 369 -4.45 18.20 2.54
CA GLU A 369 -4.29 17.49 3.80
C GLU A 369 -2.92 16.77 3.89
N PRO A 370 -2.30 16.70 5.09
CA PRO A 370 -1.02 16.01 5.26
C PRO A 370 -1.12 14.52 4.97
N THR A 371 -0.11 13.96 4.32
CA THR A 371 0.03 12.51 4.14
C THR A 371 0.84 11.86 5.26
N VAL A 372 1.55 12.64 6.07
CA VAL A 372 2.32 12.17 7.22
C VAL A 372 2.04 13.07 8.43
N ILE A 373 1.72 12.44 9.55
CA ILE A 373 1.49 13.12 10.83
C ILE A 373 2.40 12.51 11.88
N LEU A 374 3.15 13.36 12.57
CA LEU A 374 4.09 12.99 13.63
C LEU A 374 3.49 13.34 14.98
N ILE A 375 3.33 12.34 15.85
CA ILE A 375 2.77 12.51 17.18
C ILE A 375 3.86 12.18 18.20
N PRO A 376 4.37 13.17 18.95
CA PRO A 376 5.44 12.97 19.93
C PRO A 376 5.13 11.88 20.94
N GLY A 377 6.09 11.00 21.23
CA GLY A 377 5.95 9.88 22.14
C GLY A 377 5.10 8.72 21.63
N ILE A 378 4.34 8.89 20.57
CA ILE A 378 3.42 7.88 20.02
C ILE A 378 3.96 7.23 18.74
N GLY A 379 4.41 8.05 17.77
CA GLY A 379 4.90 7.55 16.49
C GLY A 379 4.48 8.42 15.31
N MET A 380 4.41 7.79 14.14
CA MET A 380 4.04 8.39 12.87
C MET A 380 2.81 7.70 12.29
N VAL A 381 1.91 8.50 11.73
CA VAL A 381 0.76 8.02 10.95
C VAL A 381 0.94 8.49 9.51
N ALA A 382 1.00 7.56 8.57
CA ALA A 382 1.07 7.84 7.14
C ALA A 382 -0.25 7.46 6.44
N PHE A 383 -0.65 8.26 5.47
CA PHE A 383 -1.91 8.08 4.73
C PHE A 383 -1.67 7.87 3.24
N GLY A 384 -2.54 7.07 2.61
CA GLY A 384 -2.59 6.81 1.18
C GLY A 384 -3.99 6.38 0.74
N ALA A 385 -4.28 6.36 -0.58
CA ALA A 385 -5.56 5.90 -1.12
C ALA A 385 -5.74 4.37 -1.04
N SER A 386 -4.68 3.65 -0.73
CA SER A 386 -4.67 2.20 -0.49
C SER A 386 -3.66 1.85 0.60
N LYS A 387 -3.73 0.63 1.13
CA LYS A 387 -2.74 0.16 2.11
C LYS A 387 -1.32 0.17 1.53
N SER A 388 -1.15 -0.21 0.28
CA SER A 388 0.15 -0.14 -0.41
C SER A 388 0.68 1.30 -0.49
N GLU A 389 -0.17 2.27 -0.85
CA GLU A 389 0.23 3.68 -0.92
C GLU A 389 0.59 4.24 0.45
N SER A 390 -0.21 3.97 1.50
CA SER A 390 0.08 4.45 2.86
C SER A 390 1.37 3.84 3.44
N ARG A 391 1.66 2.57 3.16
CA ARG A 391 2.93 1.91 3.52
C ARG A 391 4.11 2.55 2.80
N THR A 392 3.98 2.79 1.50
CA THR A 392 5.01 3.48 0.72
C THR A 392 5.26 4.90 1.28
N THR A 393 4.20 5.64 1.62
CA THR A 393 4.32 6.95 2.27
C THR A 393 5.08 6.86 3.61
N ALA A 394 4.77 5.85 4.43
CA ALA A 394 5.45 5.60 5.70
C ALA A 394 6.93 5.25 5.49
N GLU A 395 7.24 4.39 4.53
CA GLU A 395 8.61 4.02 4.16
C GLU A 395 9.43 5.25 3.76
N PHE A 396 8.91 6.07 2.86
CA PHE A 396 9.60 7.28 2.41
C PHE A 396 9.89 8.26 3.55
N TYR A 397 8.95 8.41 4.49
CA TYR A 397 9.23 9.31 5.61
C TYR A 397 10.20 8.69 6.63
N ARG A 398 10.21 7.36 6.79
CA ARG A 398 11.27 6.66 7.54
C ARG A 398 12.65 6.88 6.89
N CYS A 399 12.73 6.80 5.56
CA CYS A 399 13.95 7.17 4.82
C CYS A 399 14.36 8.62 5.11
N ALA A 400 13.42 9.56 5.11
CA ALA A 400 13.71 10.96 5.46
C ALA A 400 14.23 11.13 6.89
N ILE A 401 13.68 10.39 7.88
CA ILE A 401 14.18 10.36 9.26
C ILE A 401 15.63 9.87 9.32
N GLU A 402 15.96 8.78 8.61
CA GLU A 402 17.33 8.26 8.56
C GLU A 402 18.29 9.22 7.85
N VAL A 403 17.85 9.88 6.78
CA VAL A 403 18.61 10.94 6.11
C VAL A 403 18.88 12.11 7.06
N MET A 404 17.86 12.59 7.77
CA MET A 404 18.02 13.65 8.78
C MET A 404 19.00 13.24 9.89
N ARG A 405 18.91 11.98 10.38
CA ARG A 405 19.82 11.43 11.40
C ARG A 405 21.27 11.48 10.93
N GLY A 406 21.53 10.96 9.75
CA GLY A 406 22.88 10.95 9.19
C GLY A 406 23.41 12.38 8.99
N ALA A 407 22.61 13.27 8.39
CA ALA A 407 23.01 14.65 8.12
C ALA A 407 23.27 15.47 9.42
N GLU A 408 22.41 15.31 10.45
CA GLU A 408 22.60 15.98 11.76
C GLU A 408 23.84 15.45 12.50
N SER A 409 24.28 14.22 12.24
CA SER A 409 25.51 13.69 12.84
C SER A 409 26.80 14.32 12.30
N ILE A 410 26.77 14.87 11.07
CA ILE A 410 27.99 15.29 10.33
C ILE A 410 28.06 16.78 9.93
N GLY A 411 27.07 17.61 10.25
CA GLY A 411 27.11 19.01 9.88
C GLY A 411 25.78 19.73 9.88
N GLY A 412 24.70 18.99 10.02
CA GLY A 412 23.33 19.47 10.06
C GLY A 412 22.57 19.32 8.74
N TYR A 413 21.31 18.96 8.88
CA TYR A 413 20.42 18.68 7.76
C TYR A 413 20.02 19.95 6.99
N GLN A 414 19.95 19.82 5.67
CA GLN A 414 19.47 20.84 4.76
C GLN A 414 18.45 20.24 3.79
N ALA A 415 17.23 20.76 3.77
CA ALA A 415 16.20 20.39 2.81
C ALA A 415 16.35 21.15 1.49
N LEU A 416 15.63 20.71 0.46
CA LEU A 416 15.54 21.44 -0.79
C LEU A 416 14.80 22.77 -0.60
N PRO A 417 15.17 23.84 -1.33
CA PRO A 417 14.39 25.08 -1.39
C PRO A 417 12.95 24.80 -1.85
N ALA A 418 12.00 25.59 -1.36
CA ALA A 418 10.57 25.39 -1.64
C ALA A 418 10.24 25.36 -3.14
N GLN A 419 10.88 26.21 -3.96
CA GLN A 419 10.66 26.21 -5.41
C GLN A 419 11.14 24.91 -6.06
N GLU A 420 12.32 24.42 -5.69
CA GLU A 420 12.88 23.17 -6.23
C GLU A 420 12.01 21.94 -5.82
N ALA A 421 11.53 21.95 -4.58
CA ALA A 421 10.60 20.94 -4.08
C ALA A 421 9.27 20.96 -4.86
N PHE A 422 8.76 22.17 -5.14
CA PHE A 422 7.54 22.35 -5.92
C PHE A 422 7.70 21.83 -7.36
N ASP A 423 8.82 22.16 -8.00
CA ASP A 423 9.09 21.75 -9.38
C ASP A 423 9.26 20.25 -9.56
N ILE A 424 9.52 19.51 -8.47
CA ILE A 424 9.44 18.03 -8.41
C ILE A 424 8.02 17.57 -8.11
N GLU A 425 7.38 18.09 -7.03
CA GLU A 425 6.07 17.65 -6.57
C GLU A 425 4.97 17.87 -7.64
N TYR A 426 5.04 18.99 -8.37
CA TYR A 426 4.06 19.38 -9.39
C TYR A 426 4.60 19.24 -10.82
N TRP A 427 5.55 18.32 -11.02
CA TRP A 427 6.10 18.07 -12.35
C TRP A 427 5.04 17.51 -13.29
N ARG A 428 4.89 18.11 -14.48
CA ARG A 428 3.89 17.70 -15.50
C ARG A 428 4.04 16.25 -15.94
N LEU A 429 5.27 15.75 -16.01
CA LEU A 429 5.53 14.37 -16.40
C LEU A 429 5.06 13.37 -15.35
N GLU A 430 5.18 13.70 -14.07
CA GLU A 430 4.62 12.91 -12.98
C GLU A 430 3.08 12.94 -13.00
N GLU A 431 2.50 14.10 -13.24
CA GLU A 431 1.05 14.24 -13.40
C GLU A 431 0.51 13.44 -14.60
N ALA A 432 1.25 13.40 -15.72
CA ALA A 432 0.89 12.59 -16.87
C ALA A 432 0.89 11.08 -16.57
N LYS A 433 1.75 10.62 -15.66
CA LYS A 433 1.72 9.22 -15.17
C LYS A 433 0.46 8.96 -14.34
N LEU A 434 0.12 9.87 -13.42
CA LEU A 434 -1.09 9.74 -12.58
C LEU A 434 -2.37 9.70 -13.43
N ARG A 435 -2.47 10.51 -14.48
CA ARG A 435 -3.62 10.53 -15.40
C ARG A 435 -3.77 9.26 -16.25
N ARG A 436 -2.72 8.45 -16.38
CA ARG A 436 -2.76 7.17 -17.10
C ARG A 436 -3.16 6.01 -16.20
N MET A 437 -3.24 6.23 -14.89
CA MET A 437 -3.74 5.21 -13.97
C MET A 437 -5.23 4.98 -14.22
N PRO A 438 -5.71 3.73 -14.12
CA PRO A 438 -7.14 3.46 -14.23
C PRO A 438 -7.90 4.21 -13.13
N ASP A 439 -9.15 4.54 -13.40
CA ASP A 439 -10.03 5.14 -12.40
C ASP A 439 -10.13 4.22 -11.17
N PRO A 440 -10.20 4.80 -9.96
CA PRO A 440 -10.37 4.02 -8.74
C PRO A 440 -11.61 3.14 -8.81
N ARG A 441 -11.50 1.89 -8.39
CA ARG A 441 -12.65 0.99 -8.29
C ARG A 441 -13.59 1.41 -7.16
N PRO A 442 -14.85 0.92 -7.13
CA PRO A 442 -15.89 1.40 -6.21
C PRO A 442 -15.54 1.34 -4.72
N PHE A 443 -14.67 0.41 -4.31
CA PHE A 443 -14.26 0.25 -2.91
C PHE A 443 -12.84 0.75 -2.61
N ALA A 444 -12.21 1.48 -3.52
CA ALA A 444 -10.89 2.07 -3.29
C ALA A 444 -10.87 2.93 -2.02
N GLY A 445 -9.91 2.66 -1.14
CA GLY A 445 -9.75 3.37 0.14
C GLY A 445 -10.76 2.99 1.23
N ARG A 446 -11.66 2.04 0.99
CA ARG A 446 -12.61 1.54 2.00
C ARG A 446 -12.03 0.35 2.75
N VAL A 447 -12.41 0.22 4.01
CA VAL A 447 -12.07 -0.92 4.88
C VAL A 447 -13.35 -1.70 5.17
N VAL A 448 -13.40 -2.95 4.73
CA VAL A 448 -14.56 -3.83 4.87
C VAL A 448 -14.27 -4.93 5.88
N LEU A 449 -15.02 -4.97 6.97
CA LEU A 449 -15.01 -6.09 7.92
C LEU A 449 -15.96 -7.18 7.43
N VAL A 450 -15.43 -8.38 7.19
CA VAL A 450 -16.23 -9.57 6.83
C VAL A 450 -16.21 -10.55 7.99
N ALA A 451 -17.31 -10.63 8.74
CA ALA A 451 -17.48 -11.58 9.83
C ALA A 451 -18.04 -12.91 9.30
N GLY A 452 -17.32 -14.02 9.56
CA GLY A 452 -17.52 -15.32 8.95
C GLY A 452 -16.72 -15.50 7.65
N ALA A 453 -15.57 -14.81 7.55
CA ALA A 453 -14.72 -14.80 6.35
C ALA A 453 -14.03 -16.15 6.07
N GLY A 454 -14.03 -17.09 7.01
CA GLY A 454 -13.30 -18.35 6.88
C GLY A 454 -13.88 -19.34 5.89
N SER A 455 -15.12 -19.16 5.40
CA SER A 455 -15.79 -20.14 4.53
C SER A 455 -16.93 -19.57 3.68
N GLY A 456 -17.38 -20.32 2.68
CA GLY A 456 -18.60 -20.09 1.91
C GLY A 456 -18.75 -18.65 1.40
N ILE A 457 -19.90 -18.03 1.68
CA ILE A 457 -20.24 -16.67 1.23
C ILE A 457 -19.23 -15.65 1.77
N GLY A 458 -18.75 -15.80 3.02
CA GLY A 458 -17.83 -14.86 3.63
C GLY A 458 -16.45 -14.86 2.96
N ARG A 459 -15.90 -16.06 2.69
CA ARG A 459 -14.63 -16.19 1.96
C ARG A 459 -14.73 -15.59 0.56
N GLU A 460 -15.77 -15.96 -0.19
CA GLU A 460 -16.01 -15.42 -1.53
C GLU A 460 -16.19 -13.90 -1.52
N CYS A 461 -16.87 -13.36 -0.50
CA CYS A 461 -17.04 -11.92 -0.33
C CYS A 461 -15.70 -11.23 -0.09
N ALA A 462 -14.88 -11.73 0.85
CA ALA A 462 -13.59 -11.15 1.18
C ALA A 462 -12.67 -11.09 -0.06
N THR A 463 -12.60 -12.18 -0.84
CA THR A 463 -11.80 -12.25 -2.07
C THR A 463 -12.30 -11.29 -3.16
N THR A 464 -13.62 -11.23 -3.37
CA THR A 464 -14.20 -10.38 -4.41
C THR A 464 -14.07 -8.89 -4.10
N ILE A 465 -14.31 -8.49 -2.85
CA ILE A 465 -14.26 -7.05 -2.47
C ILE A 465 -12.83 -6.50 -2.53
N VAL A 466 -11.82 -7.31 -2.22
CA VAL A 466 -10.42 -6.90 -2.41
C VAL A 466 -10.09 -6.64 -3.89
N GLU A 467 -10.66 -7.42 -4.80
CA GLU A 467 -10.49 -7.18 -6.25
C GLU A 467 -11.06 -5.82 -6.69
N GLU A 468 -11.97 -5.24 -5.92
CA GLU A 468 -12.54 -3.90 -6.12
C GLU A 468 -11.77 -2.79 -5.35
N ASP A 469 -10.51 -3.06 -4.96
CA ASP A 469 -9.57 -2.17 -4.28
C ASP A 469 -9.89 -1.82 -2.81
N ALA A 470 -10.74 -2.61 -2.14
CA ALA A 470 -10.91 -2.50 -0.69
C ALA A 470 -9.71 -3.05 0.10
N SER A 471 -9.55 -2.57 1.34
CA SER A 471 -8.83 -3.31 2.38
C SER A 471 -9.83 -4.18 3.15
N VAL A 472 -9.48 -5.43 3.45
CA VAL A 472 -10.43 -6.39 4.04
C VAL A 472 -9.93 -6.94 5.37
N VAL A 473 -10.81 -6.90 6.38
CA VAL A 473 -10.62 -7.58 7.66
C VAL A 473 -11.36 -8.89 7.62
N CYS A 474 -10.63 -10.00 7.50
CA CYS A 474 -11.16 -11.36 7.53
C CYS A 474 -11.36 -11.79 8.98
N LEU A 475 -12.57 -11.65 9.53
CA LEU A 475 -12.91 -12.04 10.89
C LEU A 475 -13.60 -13.40 10.89
N ASP A 476 -13.08 -14.36 11.66
CA ASP A 476 -13.72 -15.64 11.93
C ASP A 476 -13.38 -16.11 13.35
N ARG A 477 -14.20 -16.97 13.94
CA ARG A 477 -13.86 -17.63 15.21
C ARG A 477 -12.72 -18.64 15.07
N ASP A 478 -12.55 -19.17 13.87
CA ASP A 478 -11.48 -20.10 13.47
C ASP A 478 -10.34 -19.30 12.83
N ALA A 479 -9.26 -19.12 13.58
CA ALA A 479 -8.09 -18.35 13.18
C ALA A 479 -7.45 -18.88 11.90
N ASP A 480 -7.35 -20.21 11.74
CA ASP A 480 -6.70 -20.83 10.59
C ASP A 480 -7.52 -20.61 9.31
N ARG A 481 -8.83 -20.61 9.41
CA ARG A 481 -9.72 -20.33 8.27
C ARG A 481 -9.68 -18.85 7.87
N ALA A 482 -9.70 -17.95 8.85
CA ALA A 482 -9.52 -16.52 8.60
C ALA A 482 -8.19 -16.27 7.88
N LYS A 483 -7.10 -16.87 8.40
CA LYS A 483 -5.76 -16.80 7.82
C LYS A 483 -5.72 -17.39 6.40
N GLY A 484 -6.30 -18.57 6.17
CA GLY A 484 -6.35 -19.18 4.84
C GLY A 484 -7.07 -18.32 3.80
N THR A 485 -8.06 -17.52 4.21
CA THR A 485 -8.70 -16.54 3.32
C THR A 485 -7.79 -15.36 3.02
N ALA A 486 -7.14 -14.78 4.04
CA ALA A 486 -6.21 -13.68 3.86
C ALA A 486 -5.01 -14.09 3.00
N ASP A 487 -4.42 -15.26 3.25
CA ASP A 487 -3.31 -15.82 2.44
C ASP A 487 -3.73 -16.00 0.96
N SER A 488 -4.97 -16.42 0.71
CA SER A 488 -5.51 -16.55 -0.66
C SER A 488 -5.62 -15.20 -1.36
N ILE A 489 -6.00 -14.16 -0.63
CA ILE A 489 -6.06 -12.78 -1.13
C ILE A 489 -4.67 -12.27 -1.50
N GLU A 490 -3.68 -12.49 -0.64
CA GLU A 490 -2.29 -12.11 -0.91
C GLU A 490 -1.72 -12.82 -2.14
N ALA A 491 -2.02 -14.10 -2.33
CA ALA A 491 -1.60 -14.85 -3.51
C ALA A 491 -2.19 -14.30 -4.82
N ILE A 492 -3.43 -13.81 -4.80
CA ILE A 492 -4.10 -13.21 -5.97
C ILE A 492 -3.53 -11.82 -6.30
N ARG A 493 -3.30 -10.99 -5.29
CA ARG A 493 -2.84 -9.59 -5.46
C ARG A 493 -1.33 -9.45 -5.64
N GLY A 494 -0.57 -10.51 -5.44
CA GLY A 494 0.87 -10.48 -5.23
C GLY A 494 1.17 -9.97 -3.82
N ALA A 495 2.18 -10.53 -3.15
CA ALA A 495 2.66 -9.98 -1.89
C ALA A 495 2.98 -8.50 -2.15
N GLY A 496 2.17 -7.61 -1.60
CA GLY A 496 2.37 -6.16 -1.73
C GLY A 496 3.81 -5.89 -1.33
N ILE A 497 4.51 -5.07 -2.10
CA ILE A 497 5.86 -4.62 -1.81
C ILE A 497 5.90 -4.19 -0.35
N GLY A 498 6.44 -4.99 0.51
CA GLY A 498 6.52 -4.74 1.94
C GLY A 498 7.74 -5.39 2.52
N VAL A 499 8.50 -4.60 3.26
CA VAL A 499 9.47 -5.10 4.22
C VAL A 499 8.75 -6.11 5.11
N ALA A 500 9.33 -7.29 5.27
CA ALA A 500 8.87 -8.27 6.22
C ALA A 500 9.01 -7.71 7.65
N GLY A 501 8.02 -6.96 8.08
CA GLY A 501 7.84 -6.50 9.45
C GLY A 501 6.74 -7.34 10.09
N SER A 502 6.94 -7.76 11.33
CA SER A 502 6.07 -8.69 12.05
C SER A 502 4.86 -8.00 12.72
N GLY A 503 4.37 -6.86 12.23
CA GLY A 503 3.33 -6.06 12.88
C GLY A 503 2.12 -5.75 11.98
N LEU A 504 1.00 -5.37 12.61
CA LEU A 504 -0.22 -4.90 11.95
C LEU A 504 0.02 -3.72 10.97
N SER A 505 1.08 -2.94 11.22
CA SER A 505 1.51 -1.82 10.38
C SER A 505 1.92 -2.23 8.97
N ASP A 506 2.51 -3.42 8.84
CA ASP A 506 3.09 -3.92 7.59
C ASP A 506 2.17 -4.89 6.83
N CYS A 507 0.89 -4.98 7.23
CA CYS A 507 -0.09 -5.83 6.59
C CYS A 507 -0.34 -5.44 5.12
N GLY A 508 -0.79 -6.42 4.34
CA GLY A 508 -1.23 -6.26 2.96
C GLY A 508 -2.65 -5.67 2.84
N PRO A 509 -3.33 -5.91 1.71
CA PRO A 509 -4.71 -5.49 1.50
C PRO A 509 -5.72 -6.26 2.36
N SER A 510 -5.28 -7.32 3.06
CA SER A 510 -6.12 -8.08 3.98
C SER A 510 -5.39 -8.44 5.26
N ILE A 511 -6.15 -8.55 6.37
CA ILE A 511 -5.69 -9.15 7.63
C ILE A 511 -6.67 -10.21 8.09
N ALA A 512 -6.13 -11.20 8.82
CA ALA A 512 -6.93 -12.24 9.47
C ALA A 512 -7.00 -11.99 10.97
N LEU A 513 -8.21 -11.97 11.52
CA LEU A 513 -8.45 -11.78 12.95
C LEU A 513 -9.36 -12.89 13.47
N ALA A 514 -9.06 -13.37 14.67
CA ALA A 514 -9.86 -14.39 15.34
C ALA A 514 -10.73 -13.77 16.43
N ALA A 515 -12.06 -13.94 16.33
CA ALA A 515 -12.96 -13.54 17.40
C ALA A 515 -14.29 -14.31 17.31
N ASP A 516 -14.85 -14.66 18.48
CA ASP A 516 -16.23 -15.05 18.58
C ASP A 516 -17.12 -13.78 18.50
N ALA A 517 -17.89 -13.67 17.45
CA ALA A 517 -18.76 -12.51 17.19
C ALA A 517 -19.88 -12.35 18.26
N THR A 518 -20.11 -13.36 19.12
CA THR A 518 -21.04 -13.28 20.23
C THR A 518 -20.41 -12.68 21.50
N ASP A 519 -19.07 -12.56 21.54
CA ASP A 519 -18.27 -11.96 22.62
C ASP A 519 -17.86 -10.53 22.22
N ARG A 520 -18.49 -9.55 22.84
CA ARG A 520 -18.24 -8.13 22.54
C ARG A 520 -16.78 -7.70 22.79
N ASP A 521 -16.14 -8.24 23.79
CA ASP A 521 -14.76 -7.86 24.15
C ASP A 521 -13.77 -8.43 23.13
N GLN A 522 -14.01 -9.64 22.61
CA GLN A 522 -13.21 -10.18 21.50
C GLN A 522 -13.43 -9.36 20.22
N VAL A 523 -14.67 -8.99 19.90
CA VAL A 523 -15.00 -8.13 18.77
C VAL A 523 -14.28 -6.78 18.87
N ARG A 524 -14.28 -6.14 20.04
CA ARG A 524 -13.58 -4.87 20.26
C ARG A 524 -12.09 -4.99 20.03
N ARG A 525 -11.43 -6.01 20.59
CA ARG A 525 -10.00 -6.23 20.36
C ARG A 525 -9.68 -6.43 18.87
N ALA A 526 -10.49 -7.20 18.17
CA ALA A 526 -10.31 -7.37 16.71
C ALA A 526 -10.49 -6.06 15.95
N ILE A 527 -11.45 -5.23 16.34
CA ILE A 527 -11.68 -3.90 15.76
C ILE A 527 -10.50 -2.96 16.05
N GLU A 528 -9.93 -2.99 17.26
CA GLU A 528 -8.73 -2.23 17.61
C GLU A 528 -7.54 -2.61 16.72
N ASP A 529 -7.34 -3.91 16.45
CA ASP A 529 -6.31 -4.38 15.50
C ASP A 529 -6.56 -3.86 14.08
N ALA A 530 -7.82 -3.87 13.63
CA ALA A 530 -8.19 -3.32 12.33
C ALA A 530 -7.98 -1.79 12.25
N ILE A 531 -8.23 -1.05 13.34
CA ILE A 531 -7.93 0.38 13.42
C ILE A 531 -6.43 0.63 13.26
N LEU A 532 -5.58 -0.12 13.96
CA LEU A 532 -4.13 0.02 13.85
C LEU A 532 -3.61 -0.38 12.47
N ALA A 533 -4.26 -1.36 11.82
CA ALA A 533 -3.89 -1.83 10.49
C ALA A 533 -4.26 -0.84 9.37
N TYR A 534 -5.43 -0.19 9.46
CA TYR A 534 -6.00 0.57 8.35
C TYR A 534 -6.50 1.98 8.73
N GLY A 535 -6.56 2.32 9.99
CA GLY A 535 -7.08 3.59 10.49
C GLY A 535 -8.57 3.60 10.80
N GLY A 536 -9.29 2.49 10.62
CA GLY A 536 -10.73 2.38 10.91
C GLY A 536 -11.42 1.34 10.04
N ILE A 537 -12.75 1.29 10.12
CA ILE A 537 -13.61 0.39 9.33
C ILE A 537 -14.74 1.25 8.72
N ASP A 538 -15.08 1.02 7.45
CA ASP A 538 -16.15 1.71 6.74
C ASP A 538 -17.40 0.86 6.58
N ASP A 539 -17.23 -0.41 6.24
CA ASP A 539 -18.30 -1.31 5.86
C ASP A 539 -18.24 -2.62 6.63
N LEU A 540 -19.41 -3.24 6.81
CA LEU A 540 -19.57 -4.50 7.53
C LEU A 540 -20.36 -5.51 6.68
N VAL A 541 -19.83 -6.72 6.58
CA VAL A 541 -20.55 -7.88 6.03
C VAL A 541 -20.61 -8.97 7.10
N VAL A 542 -21.81 -9.40 7.46
CA VAL A 542 -22.01 -10.46 8.44
C VAL A 542 -22.54 -11.69 7.73
N THR A 543 -21.69 -12.70 7.57
CA THR A 543 -22.04 -14.01 7.01
C THR A 543 -21.99 -15.12 8.05
N ALA A 544 -21.44 -14.83 9.24
CA ALA A 544 -21.45 -15.76 10.36
C ALA A 544 -22.87 -16.18 10.69
N GLY A 545 -23.07 -17.47 10.85
CA GLY A 545 -24.39 -18.03 11.15
C GLY A 545 -24.29 -19.46 11.67
N MET A 546 -25.33 -19.90 12.36
CA MET A 546 -25.46 -21.24 12.91
C MET A 546 -26.79 -21.86 12.48
N PHE A 547 -26.73 -23.10 11.98
CA PHE A 547 -27.90 -23.90 11.63
C PHE A 547 -27.84 -25.25 12.36
N PRO A 548 -28.54 -25.37 13.50
CA PRO A 548 -28.48 -26.59 14.33
C PRO A 548 -29.26 -27.75 13.69
N THR A 549 -28.81 -28.96 14.00
CA THR A 549 -29.51 -30.19 13.64
C THR A 549 -30.27 -30.69 14.87
N PRO A 550 -31.58 -31.05 14.75
CA PRO A 550 -32.31 -31.65 15.85
C PRO A 550 -31.70 -32.96 16.31
N GLY A 551 -31.86 -33.26 17.59
CA GLY A 551 -31.51 -34.56 18.16
C GLY A 551 -32.34 -35.69 17.59
N PRO A 552 -32.06 -36.96 17.98
CA PRO A 552 -32.81 -38.15 17.52
C PRO A 552 -34.31 -38.12 17.87
N ASP A 553 -34.66 -37.37 18.94
CA ASP A 553 -36.04 -37.14 19.40
C ASP A 553 -36.76 -36.02 18.62
N GLY A 554 -36.10 -35.39 17.66
CA GLY A 554 -36.61 -34.28 16.89
C GLY A 554 -36.60 -32.92 17.59
N ARG A 555 -36.00 -32.82 18.78
CA ARG A 555 -35.89 -31.58 19.57
C ARG A 555 -34.56 -30.90 19.37
N ILE A 556 -34.56 -29.59 19.53
CA ILE A 556 -33.35 -28.76 19.68
C ILE A 556 -33.14 -28.52 21.19
N ASP A 557 -31.94 -28.78 21.66
CA ASP A 557 -31.51 -28.47 23.03
C ASP A 557 -31.67 -26.99 23.31
N ASP A 558 -32.06 -26.63 24.55
CA ASP A 558 -32.35 -25.24 24.94
C ASP A 558 -31.06 -24.35 24.83
N ASP A 559 -29.89 -24.89 25.19
CA ASP A 559 -28.62 -24.13 25.05
C ASP A 559 -28.25 -23.94 23.57
N VAL A 560 -28.48 -24.95 22.72
CA VAL A 560 -28.28 -24.84 21.27
C VAL A 560 -29.28 -23.85 20.66
N PHE A 561 -30.51 -23.80 21.17
CA PHE A 561 -31.50 -22.81 20.77
C PHE A 561 -30.99 -21.39 21.10
N ALA A 562 -30.59 -21.15 22.35
CA ALA A 562 -30.04 -19.87 22.79
C ALA A 562 -28.81 -19.48 22.00
N GLN A 563 -27.86 -20.40 21.77
CA GLN A 563 -26.67 -20.17 20.96
C GLN A 563 -27.01 -19.80 19.52
N THR A 564 -28.07 -20.42 18.94
CA THR A 564 -28.51 -20.06 17.58
C THR A 564 -28.94 -18.59 17.49
N PHE A 565 -29.65 -18.09 18.51
CA PHE A 565 -30.03 -16.66 18.59
C PHE A 565 -28.84 -15.78 18.86
N ALA A 566 -27.91 -16.18 19.72
CA ALA A 566 -26.67 -15.44 19.98
C ALA A 566 -25.89 -15.22 18.67
N VAL A 567 -25.66 -16.28 17.89
CA VAL A 567 -24.92 -16.19 16.62
C VAL A 567 -25.69 -15.46 15.52
N ASN A 568 -26.99 -15.77 15.32
CA ASN A 568 -27.73 -15.29 14.17
C ASN A 568 -28.39 -13.91 14.36
N VAL A 569 -28.51 -13.43 15.63
CA VAL A 569 -29.20 -12.16 15.97
C VAL A 569 -28.32 -11.25 16.80
N GLN A 570 -27.75 -11.73 17.91
CA GLN A 570 -26.96 -10.89 18.81
C GLN A 570 -25.63 -10.50 18.20
N ALA A 571 -24.89 -11.42 17.57
CA ALA A 571 -23.59 -11.14 16.92
C ALA A 571 -23.67 -10.05 15.85
N PRO A 572 -24.65 -10.08 14.89
CA PRO A 572 -24.86 -8.96 13.97
C PRO A 572 -25.13 -7.63 14.66
N THR A 573 -25.84 -7.64 15.82
CA THR A 573 -26.10 -6.41 16.59
C THR A 573 -24.81 -5.86 17.19
N ILE A 574 -24.00 -6.71 17.85
CA ILE A 574 -22.71 -6.33 18.44
C ILE A 574 -21.81 -5.70 17.36
N LEU A 575 -21.62 -6.40 16.23
CA LEU A 575 -20.80 -5.93 15.13
C LEU A 575 -21.28 -4.61 14.54
N ALA A 576 -22.61 -4.45 14.35
CA ALA A 576 -23.18 -3.24 13.82
C ALA A 576 -22.98 -2.04 14.77
N GLU A 577 -23.17 -2.23 16.08
CA GLU A 577 -22.97 -1.20 17.09
C GLU A 577 -21.51 -0.75 17.16
N GLU A 578 -20.56 -1.69 17.25
CA GLU A 578 -19.13 -1.36 17.35
C GLU A 578 -18.62 -0.67 16.06
N VAL A 579 -18.97 -1.17 14.86
CA VAL A 579 -18.56 -0.54 13.59
C VAL A 579 -19.23 0.80 13.39
N SER A 580 -20.53 0.97 13.73
CA SER A 580 -21.24 2.24 13.55
C SER A 580 -20.66 3.37 14.40
N SER A 581 -20.14 3.03 15.58
CA SER A 581 -19.46 4.00 16.44
C SER A 581 -18.22 4.58 15.75
N LEU A 582 -17.42 3.74 15.08
CA LEU A 582 -16.22 4.17 14.35
C LEU A 582 -16.56 5.04 13.14
N VAL A 583 -17.54 4.62 12.34
CA VAL A 583 -17.97 5.36 11.15
C VAL A 583 -18.50 6.76 11.56
N SER A 584 -19.21 6.82 12.68
CA SER A 584 -19.73 8.07 13.22
C SER A 584 -18.63 8.99 13.75
N ASP A 585 -17.64 8.46 14.49
CA ASP A 585 -16.50 9.24 14.99
C ASP A 585 -15.64 9.78 13.85
N ALA A 586 -15.48 9.00 12.78
CA ALA A 586 -14.78 9.42 11.57
C ALA A 586 -15.51 10.46 10.72
N ASP A 587 -16.79 10.72 10.98
CA ASP A 587 -17.67 11.58 10.16
C ASP A 587 -17.76 11.10 8.69
N LEU A 588 -17.74 9.77 8.49
CA LEU A 588 -17.76 9.11 7.18
C LEU A 588 -19.08 8.38 6.94
N ASP A 589 -19.33 7.95 5.69
CA ASP A 589 -20.47 7.10 5.34
C ASP A 589 -20.09 5.62 5.41
N GLY A 590 -21.04 4.77 5.80
CA GLY A 590 -20.86 3.33 5.85
C GLY A 590 -21.99 2.53 5.21
N SER A 591 -21.74 1.27 4.94
CA SER A 591 -22.75 0.31 4.50
C SER A 591 -22.57 -1.03 5.19
N MET A 592 -23.68 -1.65 5.58
CA MET A 592 -23.68 -2.93 6.25
C MET A 592 -24.60 -3.91 5.53
N VAL A 593 -24.16 -5.18 5.42
CA VAL A 593 -24.98 -6.25 4.83
C VAL A 593 -24.96 -7.47 5.75
N VAL A 594 -26.15 -7.95 6.13
CA VAL A 594 -26.33 -9.12 6.99
C VAL A 594 -26.87 -10.28 6.14
N THR A 595 -26.29 -11.47 6.28
CA THR A 595 -26.81 -12.68 5.64
C THR A 595 -27.91 -13.28 6.51
N THR A 596 -29.15 -13.15 6.04
CA THR A 596 -30.33 -13.78 6.66
C THR A 596 -30.61 -15.13 6.00
N SER A 597 -31.83 -15.44 5.62
CA SER A 597 -32.19 -16.68 4.90
C SER A 597 -33.64 -16.59 4.38
N VAL A 598 -33.95 -17.30 3.30
CA VAL A 598 -35.36 -17.59 2.92
C VAL A 598 -36.14 -18.26 4.04
N ASN A 599 -35.47 -18.97 4.94
CA ASN A 599 -36.08 -19.58 6.12
C ASN A 599 -36.69 -18.56 7.11
N ALA A 600 -36.36 -17.28 6.96
CA ALA A 600 -37.04 -16.22 7.72
C ALA A 600 -38.54 -16.11 7.38
N VAL A 601 -38.96 -16.60 6.22
CA VAL A 601 -40.35 -16.55 5.72
C VAL A 601 -40.89 -17.94 5.33
N VAL A 602 -40.02 -18.94 5.18
CA VAL A 602 -40.37 -20.32 4.84
C VAL A 602 -40.10 -21.25 6.02
N ALA A 603 -41.15 -21.75 6.66
CA ALA A 603 -41.00 -22.68 7.79
C ALA A 603 -40.63 -24.08 7.32
N LYS A 604 -39.69 -24.73 8.01
CA LYS A 604 -39.26 -26.12 7.74
C LYS A 604 -39.39 -26.98 9.00
N LYS A 605 -39.81 -28.24 8.81
CA LYS A 605 -39.86 -29.21 9.92
C LYS A 605 -38.46 -29.42 10.52
N GLY A 606 -38.31 -29.23 11.81
CA GLY A 606 -37.08 -29.49 12.57
C GLY A 606 -36.07 -28.34 12.50
N SER A 607 -36.44 -27.14 12.05
CA SER A 607 -35.57 -25.97 11.98
C SER A 607 -36.07 -24.76 12.76
N ALA A 608 -36.97 -24.94 13.72
CA ALA A 608 -37.67 -23.84 14.42
C ALA A 608 -36.71 -22.78 15.01
N ALA A 609 -35.62 -23.20 15.66
CA ALA A 609 -34.63 -22.28 16.23
C ALA A 609 -33.97 -21.40 15.13
N TYR A 610 -33.59 -22.04 14.03
CA TYR A 610 -32.99 -21.35 12.89
C TYR A 610 -33.99 -20.40 12.20
N ASP A 611 -35.17 -20.91 11.85
CA ASP A 611 -36.21 -20.16 11.13
C ASP A 611 -36.61 -18.92 11.94
N ALA A 612 -36.86 -19.08 13.25
CA ALA A 612 -37.20 -18.00 14.14
C ALA A 612 -36.07 -16.98 14.29
N SER A 613 -34.81 -17.46 14.39
CA SER A 613 -33.65 -16.55 14.48
C SER A 613 -33.46 -15.75 13.20
N LYS A 614 -33.67 -16.32 12.01
CA LYS A 614 -33.55 -15.61 10.74
C LYS A 614 -34.73 -14.65 10.48
N ALA A 615 -35.93 -14.97 10.98
CA ALA A 615 -37.05 -14.03 11.00
C ALA A 615 -36.74 -12.82 11.91
N ALA A 616 -36.17 -13.06 13.08
CA ALA A 616 -35.70 -11.99 13.97
C ALA A 616 -34.60 -11.16 13.30
N ALA A 617 -33.63 -11.78 12.61
CA ALA A 617 -32.58 -11.06 11.88
C ALA A 617 -33.14 -10.17 10.76
N ASN A 618 -34.19 -10.60 10.02
CA ASN A 618 -34.87 -9.75 9.03
C ASN A 618 -35.49 -8.49 9.67
N HIS A 619 -36.05 -8.63 10.86
CA HIS A 619 -36.62 -7.47 11.58
C HIS A 619 -35.52 -6.60 12.17
N LEU A 620 -34.44 -7.20 12.70
CA LEU A 620 -33.28 -6.50 13.23
C LEU A 620 -32.67 -5.54 12.19
N VAL A 621 -32.50 -5.96 10.93
CA VAL A 621 -31.97 -5.13 9.85
C VAL A 621 -32.84 -3.87 9.67
N ARG A 622 -34.17 -3.97 9.76
CA ARG A 622 -35.08 -2.81 9.69
C ARG A 622 -34.92 -1.89 10.89
N SER A 623 -34.81 -2.47 12.09
CA SER A 623 -34.64 -1.69 13.33
C SER A 623 -33.30 -0.95 13.34
N LEU A 624 -32.20 -1.62 12.93
CA LEU A 624 -30.89 -1.00 12.81
C LEU A 624 -30.87 0.09 11.73
N ALA A 625 -31.56 -0.09 10.60
CA ALA A 625 -31.66 0.93 9.56
C ALA A 625 -32.23 2.24 10.06
N VAL A 626 -33.23 2.20 10.96
CA VAL A 626 -33.82 3.39 11.58
C VAL A 626 -32.82 4.11 12.48
N GLY A 627 -32.01 3.36 13.23
CA GLY A 627 -31.02 3.93 14.17
C GLY A 627 -29.73 4.43 13.51
N LEU A 628 -29.32 3.83 12.39
CA LEU A 628 -28.04 4.09 11.74
C LEU A 628 -28.12 5.17 10.64
N ALA A 629 -29.31 5.43 10.10
CA ALA A 629 -29.51 6.50 9.12
C ALA A 629 -29.27 7.89 9.74
N PRO A 630 -28.82 8.90 8.96
CA PRO A 630 -28.60 8.87 7.51
C PRO A 630 -27.19 8.41 7.08
N ARG A 631 -26.26 8.20 7.99
CA ARG A 631 -24.83 7.96 7.67
C ARG A 631 -24.56 6.54 7.22
N ILE A 632 -25.25 5.56 7.80
CA ILE A 632 -24.97 4.16 7.55
C ILE A 632 -26.24 3.51 6.99
N ARG A 633 -26.08 2.82 5.86
CA ARG A 633 -27.11 1.97 5.27
C ARG A 633 -26.92 0.55 5.79
N ILE A 634 -27.98 -0.14 6.12
CA ILE A 634 -27.93 -1.55 6.46
C ILE A 634 -29.02 -2.31 5.70
N ASN A 635 -28.65 -3.39 5.02
CA ASN A 635 -29.53 -4.24 4.26
C ASN A 635 -29.21 -5.73 4.54
N ALA A 636 -29.99 -6.62 3.98
CA ALA A 636 -29.72 -8.05 4.09
C ALA A 636 -29.81 -8.74 2.73
N VAL A 637 -29.07 -9.83 2.59
CA VAL A 637 -29.29 -10.87 1.58
C VAL A 637 -29.94 -12.09 2.24
N ALA A 638 -30.90 -12.69 1.58
CA ALA A 638 -31.62 -13.88 2.03
C ALA A 638 -31.39 -15.04 1.05
N PRO A 639 -30.32 -15.84 1.26
CA PRO A 639 -30.03 -16.99 0.42
C PRO A 639 -31.06 -18.11 0.58
N ALA A 640 -31.27 -18.89 -0.50
CA ALA A 640 -31.74 -20.25 -0.39
C ALA A 640 -30.60 -21.16 0.13
N THR A 641 -30.62 -22.45 -0.21
CA THR A 641 -29.59 -23.39 0.24
C THR A 641 -28.30 -23.18 -0.59
N VAL A 642 -27.27 -22.64 0.01
CA VAL A 642 -25.91 -22.50 -0.55
C VAL A 642 -25.00 -23.50 0.15
N ILE A 643 -24.49 -24.49 -0.58
CA ILE A 643 -23.72 -25.62 -0.03
C ILE A 643 -22.22 -25.44 -0.27
N GLU A 644 -21.83 -24.98 -1.45
CA GLU A 644 -20.46 -24.85 -1.91
C GLU A 644 -19.61 -24.06 -0.90
N GLY A 645 -18.50 -24.66 -0.46
CA GLY A 645 -17.53 -24.05 0.46
C GLY A 645 -18.06 -23.78 1.88
N SER A 646 -19.32 -24.15 2.19
CA SER A 646 -19.95 -23.85 3.47
C SER A 646 -19.61 -24.89 4.54
N THR A 647 -19.11 -24.42 5.70
CA THR A 647 -18.90 -25.28 6.87
C THR A 647 -20.20 -25.79 7.52
N MET A 648 -21.34 -25.24 7.14
CA MET A 648 -22.65 -25.75 7.57
C MET A 648 -23.03 -27.08 6.90
N PHE A 649 -22.33 -27.45 5.84
CA PHE A 649 -22.56 -28.68 5.07
C PHE A 649 -21.28 -29.54 5.01
N PRO A 650 -20.81 -30.07 6.16
CA PRO A 650 -19.69 -31.02 6.14
C PRO A 650 -20.13 -32.30 5.40
N ARG A 651 -19.18 -33.10 4.92
CA ARG A 651 -19.41 -34.32 4.13
C ARG A 651 -20.52 -35.20 4.69
N ASP A 652 -20.47 -35.50 6.00
CA ASP A 652 -21.47 -36.37 6.65
C ASP A 652 -22.89 -35.80 6.55
N ARG A 653 -23.02 -34.49 6.66
CA ARG A 653 -24.32 -33.80 6.52
C ARG A 653 -24.81 -33.81 5.07
N VAL A 654 -23.92 -33.66 4.10
CA VAL A 654 -24.25 -33.77 2.67
C VAL A 654 -24.76 -35.19 2.40
N ILE A 655 -24.01 -36.21 2.80
CA ILE A 655 -24.41 -37.62 2.65
C ILE A 655 -25.77 -37.93 3.33
N SER A 656 -25.94 -37.48 4.57
CA SER A 656 -27.19 -37.62 5.31
C SER A 656 -28.38 -36.97 4.57
N SER A 657 -28.14 -35.82 3.95
CA SER A 657 -29.15 -35.12 3.16
C SER A 657 -29.47 -35.82 1.86
N LEU A 658 -28.45 -36.35 1.15
CA LEU A 658 -28.65 -37.14 -0.07
C LEU A 658 -29.50 -38.39 0.23
N ARG A 659 -29.21 -39.14 1.30
CA ARG A 659 -30.00 -40.26 1.77
C ARG A 659 -31.44 -39.85 2.12
N LYS A 660 -31.63 -38.77 2.87
CA LYS A 660 -32.94 -38.24 3.29
C LYS A 660 -33.85 -37.92 2.10
N TYR A 661 -33.25 -37.41 1.02
CA TYR A 661 -33.99 -37.00 -0.18
C TYR A 661 -33.99 -38.05 -1.27
N GLU A 662 -33.51 -39.28 -0.96
CA GLU A 662 -33.47 -40.43 -1.89
C GLU A 662 -32.73 -40.10 -3.21
N ILE A 663 -31.64 -39.30 -3.11
CA ILE A 663 -30.80 -38.94 -4.23
C ILE A 663 -29.72 -40.02 -4.38
N ASP A 664 -29.56 -40.57 -5.59
CA ASP A 664 -28.55 -41.56 -5.88
C ASP A 664 -27.13 -41.00 -5.79
N PHE A 665 -26.24 -41.67 -5.03
CA PHE A 665 -24.84 -41.30 -4.84
C PHE A 665 -24.00 -42.52 -4.44
N ASP A 666 -22.65 -42.38 -4.59
CA ASP A 666 -21.66 -43.34 -4.11
C ASP A 666 -20.81 -42.67 -3.03
N GLU A 667 -20.53 -43.35 -1.94
CA GLU A 667 -19.71 -42.84 -0.84
C GLU A 667 -18.24 -42.63 -1.23
N SER A 668 -17.78 -43.19 -2.34
CA SER A 668 -16.44 -42.95 -2.91
C SER A 668 -16.33 -41.63 -3.69
N MET A 669 -17.46 -40.96 -3.97
CA MET A 669 -17.46 -39.67 -4.66
C MET A 669 -16.71 -38.62 -3.86
N SER A 670 -16.08 -37.66 -4.56
CA SER A 670 -15.42 -36.49 -3.96
C SER A 670 -16.44 -35.58 -3.25
N ASP A 671 -15.96 -34.71 -2.39
CA ASP A 671 -16.80 -33.74 -1.70
C ASP A 671 -17.47 -32.76 -2.68
N GLU A 672 -16.79 -32.40 -3.78
CA GLU A 672 -17.36 -31.60 -4.85
C GLU A 672 -18.50 -32.31 -5.56
N GLU A 673 -18.35 -33.57 -5.90
CA GLU A 673 -19.41 -34.37 -6.59
C GLU A 673 -20.64 -34.53 -5.73
N LEU A 674 -20.46 -34.85 -4.43
CA LEU A 674 -21.56 -34.95 -3.47
C LEU A 674 -22.26 -33.59 -3.28
N THR A 675 -21.50 -32.51 -3.16
CA THR A 675 -22.00 -31.15 -3.03
C THR A 675 -22.81 -30.73 -4.26
N GLU A 676 -22.32 -31.05 -5.47
CA GLU A 676 -23.00 -30.68 -6.71
C GLU A 676 -24.31 -31.47 -6.88
N ARG A 677 -24.36 -32.75 -6.51
CA ARG A 677 -25.60 -33.52 -6.50
C ARG A 677 -26.66 -32.94 -5.58
N LEU A 678 -26.28 -32.59 -4.36
CA LEU A 678 -27.21 -32.01 -3.40
C LEU A 678 -27.63 -30.58 -3.83
N SER A 679 -26.72 -29.81 -4.41
CA SER A 679 -26.99 -28.47 -4.97
C SER A 679 -27.98 -28.55 -6.13
N GLY A 680 -27.83 -29.54 -7.02
CA GLY A 680 -28.75 -29.82 -8.12
C GLY A 680 -30.16 -30.15 -7.64
N PHE A 681 -30.30 -30.91 -6.56
CA PHE A 681 -31.59 -31.20 -5.94
C PHE A 681 -32.30 -29.91 -5.46
N TYR A 682 -31.56 -29.04 -4.75
CA TYR A 682 -32.13 -27.76 -4.29
C TYR A 682 -32.43 -26.82 -5.46
N ALA A 683 -31.59 -26.81 -6.49
CA ALA A 683 -31.86 -26.07 -7.73
C ALA A 683 -33.20 -26.48 -8.37
N GLY A 684 -33.49 -27.78 -8.39
CA GLY A 684 -34.77 -28.32 -8.88
C GLY A 684 -36.01 -27.73 -8.21
N ARG A 685 -35.88 -27.17 -7.02
CA ARG A 685 -36.98 -26.55 -6.25
C ARG A 685 -37.16 -25.07 -6.52
N THR A 686 -36.26 -24.42 -7.26
CA THR A 686 -36.34 -23.03 -7.63
C THR A 686 -36.86 -22.83 -9.04
N LEU A 687 -37.32 -21.64 -9.41
CA LEU A 687 -37.79 -21.33 -10.75
C LEU A 687 -36.67 -21.34 -11.80
N LEU A 688 -35.49 -20.88 -11.46
CA LEU A 688 -34.35 -20.79 -12.36
C LEU A 688 -33.69 -22.16 -12.63
N LYS A 689 -33.94 -23.17 -11.79
CA LYS A 689 -33.38 -24.53 -11.92
C LYS A 689 -31.86 -24.61 -11.96
N VAL A 690 -31.19 -23.64 -11.37
CA VAL A 690 -29.72 -23.59 -11.24
C VAL A 690 -29.31 -23.54 -9.77
N PRO A 691 -28.16 -24.15 -9.38
CA PRO A 691 -27.64 -24.04 -8.01
C PRO A 691 -27.36 -22.61 -7.64
N VAL A 692 -27.75 -22.20 -6.43
CA VAL A 692 -27.37 -20.91 -5.86
C VAL A 692 -26.00 -21.07 -5.20
N ARG A 693 -25.05 -20.26 -5.64
CA ARG A 693 -23.64 -20.33 -5.25
C ARG A 693 -23.22 -19.14 -4.39
N PRO A 694 -22.09 -19.19 -3.65
CA PRO A 694 -21.55 -18.05 -2.89
C PRO A 694 -21.43 -16.77 -3.71
N ARG A 695 -20.90 -16.85 -4.94
CA ARG A 695 -20.74 -15.70 -5.86
C ARG A 695 -22.05 -14.98 -6.19
N ASP A 696 -23.18 -15.70 -6.21
CA ASP A 696 -24.49 -15.09 -6.50
C ASP A 696 -24.93 -14.18 -5.33
N GLN A 697 -24.65 -14.61 -4.09
CA GLN A 697 -24.86 -13.81 -2.90
C GLN A 697 -23.92 -12.59 -2.88
N VAL A 698 -22.64 -12.80 -3.21
CA VAL A 698 -21.61 -11.76 -3.22
C VAL A 698 -21.94 -10.68 -4.24
N ALA A 699 -22.49 -11.01 -5.39
CA ALA A 699 -22.97 -10.03 -6.37
C ALA A 699 -24.02 -9.07 -5.77
N ALA A 700 -24.95 -9.58 -4.99
CA ALA A 700 -25.94 -8.77 -4.28
C ALA A 700 -25.31 -8.00 -3.10
N ILE A 701 -24.42 -8.62 -2.34
CA ILE A 701 -23.69 -7.96 -1.25
C ILE A 701 -22.90 -6.77 -1.80
N ARG A 702 -22.13 -6.97 -2.88
CA ARG A 702 -21.38 -5.91 -3.55
C ARG A 702 -22.28 -4.74 -3.97
N PHE A 703 -23.41 -5.02 -4.60
CA PHE A 703 -24.40 -4.00 -4.96
C PHE A 703 -24.93 -3.24 -3.73
N LEU A 704 -25.23 -3.95 -2.64
CA LEU A 704 -25.77 -3.34 -1.42
C LEU A 704 -24.73 -2.52 -0.63
N LEU A 705 -23.45 -2.88 -0.72
CA LEU A 705 -22.34 -2.10 -0.16
C LEU A 705 -22.02 -0.89 -1.05
N GLY A 706 -22.12 -1.05 -2.36
CA GLY A 706 -21.69 -0.08 -3.35
C GLY A 706 -22.55 1.19 -3.45
N PRO A 707 -22.07 2.20 -4.19
CA PRO A 707 -22.77 3.47 -4.39
C PRO A 707 -24.07 3.32 -5.20
N GLU A 708 -24.22 2.25 -5.97
CA GLU A 708 -25.40 1.95 -6.78
C GLU A 708 -26.66 1.80 -5.93
N SER A 709 -26.51 1.33 -4.69
CA SER A 709 -27.61 1.18 -3.72
C SER A 709 -27.72 2.33 -2.72
N SER A 710 -27.20 3.53 -3.06
CA SER A 710 -27.13 4.70 -2.15
C SER A 710 -28.46 5.16 -1.58
N ARG A 711 -29.60 4.73 -2.13
CA ARG A 711 -30.96 5.07 -1.66
C ARG A 711 -31.69 3.86 -1.07
N THR A 712 -30.95 2.78 -0.75
CA THR A 712 -31.50 1.53 -0.25
C THR A 712 -31.00 1.24 1.16
N THR A 713 -31.92 1.17 2.14
CA THR A 713 -31.63 0.73 3.50
C THR A 713 -32.83 0.01 4.11
N GLY A 714 -32.60 -0.89 5.07
CA GLY A 714 -33.65 -1.66 5.75
C GLY A 714 -34.30 -2.76 4.89
N GLN A 715 -33.71 -3.10 3.74
CA GLN A 715 -34.28 -4.07 2.80
C GLN A 715 -33.65 -5.46 2.95
N VAL A 716 -34.46 -6.48 2.60
CA VAL A 716 -34.01 -7.87 2.54
C VAL A 716 -34.15 -8.34 1.10
N PHE A 717 -33.01 -8.66 0.47
CA PHE A 717 -32.91 -9.10 -0.91
C PHE A 717 -32.84 -10.62 -0.98
N HIS A 718 -33.84 -11.25 -1.56
CA HIS A 718 -33.85 -12.68 -1.78
C HIS A 718 -32.97 -13.03 -2.99
N VAL A 719 -31.90 -13.79 -2.76
CA VAL A 719 -30.99 -14.31 -3.79
C VAL A 719 -31.08 -15.84 -3.73
N ASP A 720 -32.18 -16.37 -4.22
CA ASP A 720 -32.67 -17.72 -3.93
C ASP A 720 -33.02 -18.54 -5.17
N GLY A 721 -32.75 -18.05 -6.38
CA GLY A 721 -33.08 -18.68 -7.63
C GLY A 721 -34.60 -18.71 -7.94
N GLY A 722 -35.38 -17.89 -7.22
CA GLY A 722 -36.84 -17.85 -7.34
C GLY A 722 -37.49 -19.01 -6.59
N LEU A 723 -37.24 -19.17 -5.29
CA LEU A 723 -37.96 -20.12 -4.44
C LEU A 723 -39.39 -19.57 -4.20
N SER A 724 -40.41 -20.14 -4.90
CA SER A 724 -41.77 -19.62 -4.88
C SER A 724 -42.40 -19.58 -3.48
N ASP A 725 -42.02 -20.53 -2.61
CA ASP A 725 -42.49 -20.58 -1.21
C ASP A 725 -41.99 -19.37 -0.39
N ALA A 726 -40.94 -18.68 -0.85
CA ALA A 726 -40.35 -17.50 -0.20
C ALA A 726 -40.90 -16.17 -0.73
N PHE A 727 -41.82 -16.17 -1.67
CA PHE A 727 -42.43 -14.94 -2.18
C PHE A 727 -43.29 -14.28 -1.11
N VAL A 728 -42.84 -13.13 -0.65
CA VAL A 728 -43.56 -12.31 0.35
C VAL A 728 -44.45 -11.35 -0.39
N ARG A 729 -45.74 -11.32 -0.04
CA ARG A 729 -46.74 -10.38 -0.58
C ARG A 729 -46.75 -9.08 0.24
#